data_8be49633912d1d7a405d89d76f6c48bb
#
_entry.id   8be49633912d1d7a405d89d76f6c48bb
#
_cell.length_a   1.000
_cell.length_b   1.000
_cell.length_c   1.000
_cell.angle_alpha   90.00
_cell.angle_beta   90.00
_cell.angle_gamma   90.00
#
_symmetry.space_group_name_H-M   'P 1'
#
loop_
_entity.id
_entity.type
_entity.pdbx_description
1 polymer ?
#
loop_
_entity_poly.entity_id
_entity_poly.type
_entity_poly.pdbx_seq_one_letter_code
_entity_poly.pdbx_strand_id
1 'polypeptide(L)'
;MATPFFYVIFAVAMEKFVDVILPLPLHACFTYSLPEDMAESVQIGCRVVVPFGRKKYYTAIVQNIHYSAPAGYEVKEVSALLDAHPILLPEQFRFWDWLADYYLCTRGDVYKAALPSGLKLESETIVEYNPDFESDVQLPEKEQKILDLLAAEPEQCITKLEKESGIRNILSVIKSLLDKEAVFVKEELKRTYKPKTETRVRLTEAAGNEHRLHFFFDELQRRAPKQLDLLMKYIELSACLGTTPKEVTKKELLQRTSATPAVFNGLVERGVFEVYQQEIGRLNAAAARTTLPLNPLNEHQQRAYDSIVESFRTKNVCLLHGVTSSGKTEIYIHLIEKVIRQGKQVLYLLPEIALTTQITERLQRVFGSRLGIYHSKFPDAERVEIWQKQLSDSGYDIILGVRSSVFLPFRKLGLVIVDEEHENTYKQQDPAPRYHARNAATVLAALYGAKTLLGTATPSIETWHNAMSGKYGLVELKERYKEIQLPEIIPVDIKELQRKKRMNGPFSPLLLQYVREALERKEQVILFQNRRGFAPMIECHTCGWVPKCKNCDVSLTYHKGLNQLTCHYCGYTYQLPRICPACEGTDLRNRGFGTEKIEDDVKLLFPEATVARMDLDTTRTRAAYERIIADFEQGKTDILIGTQMVSKGLDFDHVSVVGILNADTMLNYPDFRAYERAFQLMAQVAGRAGRKNKRGRVVLQTKSIEHPIIPQVIANDYEGMVDGQLAERQMFHYPPYYRLIYVYLKNRNEALLDLMAQTMAGKLRVIFGNRVLGPDKPPVARVQTLFIRKIVVKIETKAPMARVRELLLQVQKEMIMEDRFKSLIVYYDVDPM
;
A
#
# COMPACT_ATOMS: atom_id res chain seq x y z
N MET A 1 -39.07 -2.43 -72.20
CA MET A 1 -39.39 -2.31 -70.80
C MET A 1 -38.36 -3.19 -70.04
N ALA A 2 -37.35 -2.57 -69.46
CA ALA A 2 -36.32 -3.27 -68.61
C ALA A 2 -36.59 -2.93 -67.20
N THR A 3 -36.96 -3.93 -66.38
CA THR A 3 -37.18 -3.86 -64.93
C THR A 3 -35.83 -3.82 -64.23
N PRO A 4 -35.55 -2.88 -63.33
CA PRO A 4 -34.31 -2.85 -62.54
C PRO A 4 -34.40 -3.85 -61.38
N PHE A 5 -33.53 -4.84 -61.37
CA PHE A 5 -33.28 -5.69 -60.21
C PHE A 5 -32.59 -4.86 -59.13
N PHE A 6 -33.32 -4.57 -58.03
CA PHE A 6 -32.71 -4.09 -56.79
C PHE A 6 -32.01 -5.27 -56.10
N TYR A 7 -30.67 -5.26 -56.11
CA TYR A 7 -29.89 -6.11 -55.20
C TYR A 7 -29.98 -5.49 -53.81
N VAL A 8 -30.79 -6.08 -52.95
CA VAL A 8 -30.70 -5.82 -51.49
C VAL A 8 -29.49 -6.55 -50.99
N ILE A 9 -28.40 -5.84 -50.80
CA ILE A 9 -27.24 -6.36 -50.11
C ILE A 9 -27.65 -6.46 -48.63
N PHE A 10 -28.01 -7.64 -48.16
CA PHE A 10 -28.05 -7.94 -46.72
C PHE A 10 -26.58 -7.83 -46.24
N ALA A 11 -26.27 -6.74 -45.55
CA ALA A 11 -25.08 -6.70 -44.72
C ALA A 11 -25.25 -7.76 -43.62
N VAL A 12 -24.64 -8.92 -43.79
CA VAL A 12 -24.52 -9.89 -42.72
C VAL A 12 -23.74 -9.18 -41.63
N ALA A 13 -24.41 -8.80 -40.56
CA ALA A 13 -23.74 -8.24 -39.37
C ALA A 13 -22.70 -9.27 -38.92
N MET A 14 -21.43 -8.97 -39.12
CA MET A 14 -20.35 -9.86 -38.65
C MET A 14 -20.42 -9.89 -37.12
N GLU A 15 -20.61 -11.09 -36.57
CA GLU A 15 -20.66 -11.32 -35.14
C GLU A 15 -19.32 -10.88 -34.51
N LYS A 16 -19.38 -10.00 -33.49
CA LYS A 16 -18.21 -9.49 -32.80
C LYS A 16 -17.93 -10.33 -31.58
N PHE A 17 -16.68 -10.59 -31.31
CA PHE A 17 -16.18 -11.32 -30.17
C PHE A 17 -15.23 -10.45 -29.35
N VAL A 18 -15.17 -10.70 -28.03
CA VAL A 18 -14.25 -10.04 -27.12
C VAL A 18 -13.43 -11.06 -26.35
N ASP A 19 -12.12 -10.84 -26.32
CA ASP A 19 -11.26 -11.52 -25.37
C ASP A 19 -11.21 -10.73 -24.07
N VAL A 20 -11.41 -11.42 -22.96
CA VAL A 20 -11.49 -10.78 -21.64
C VAL A 20 -10.49 -11.33 -20.64
N ILE A 21 -10.07 -10.48 -19.72
CA ILE A 21 -9.28 -10.83 -18.53
C ILE A 21 -10.24 -11.01 -17.36
N LEU A 22 -10.26 -12.21 -16.79
CA LEU A 22 -11.01 -12.54 -15.57
C LEU A 22 -10.15 -12.34 -14.32
N PRO A 23 -10.72 -11.97 -13.14
CA PRO A 23 -9.99 -11.87 -11.88
C PRO A 23 -9.70 -13.26 -11.27
N LEU A 24 -9.24 -14.17 -12.09
CA LEU A 24 -8.95 -15.56 -11.72
C LEU A 24 -7.52 -15.94 -12.11
N PRO A 25 -6.86 -16.85 -11.37
CA PRO A 25 -5.49 -17.28 -11.65
C PRO A 25 -5.44 -18.26 -12.85
N LEU A 26 -5.91 -17.79 -14.02
CA LEU A 26 -6.00 -18.56 -15.25
C LEU A 26 -5.05 -17.98 -16.31
N HIS A 27 -4.31 -18.85 -16.99
CA HIS A 27 -3.37 -18.43 -18.03
C HIS A 27 -4.03 -18.14 -19.38
N ALA A 28 -5.24 -18.68 -19.61
CA ALA A 28 -5.96 -18.49 -20.87
C ALA A 28 -6.79 -17.22 -20.85
N CYS A 29 -6.85 -16.51 -21.98
CA CYS A 29 -7.91 -15.54 -22.24
C CYS A 29 -9.18 -16.29 -22.64
N PHE A 30 -10.33 -15.71 -22.33
CA PHE A 30 -11.63 -16.28 -22.66
C PHE A 30 -12.35 -15.35 -23.61
N THR A 31 -12.89 -15.94 -24.68
CA THR A 31 -13.63 -15.22 -25.71
C THR A 31 -15.13 -15.32 -25.45
N TYR A 32 -15.83 -14.21 -25.60
CA TYR A 32 -17.28 -14.10 -25.48
C TYR A 32 -17.84 -13.41 -26.71
N SER A 33 -19.09 -13.75 -27.12
CA SER A 33 -19.81 -13.00 -28.15
C SER A 33 -20.41 -11.71 -27.59
N LEU A 34 -20.50 -10.68 -28.42
CA LEU A 34 -21.15 -9.42 -28.06
C LEU A 34 -22.59 -9.40 -28.59
N PRO A 35 -23.59 -9.06 -27.74
CA PRO A 35 -24.93 -8.73 -28.19
C PRO A 35 -24.91 -7.54 -29.18
N GLU A 36 -25.85 -7.51 -30.13
CA GLU A 36 -25.92 -6.45 -31.16
C GLU A 36 -26.05 -5.05 -30.52
N ASP A 37 -26.82 -4.93 -29.45
CA ASP A 37 -27.05 -3.69 -28.73
C ASP A 37 -25.79 -3.15 -28.00
N MET A 38 -24.81 -4.01 -27.70
CA MET A 38 -23.54 -3.65 -27.07
C MET A 38 -22.38 -3.54 -28.06
N ALA A 39 -22.53 -4.09 -29.27
CA ALA A 39 -21.44 -4.24 -30.23
C ALA A 39 -20.76 -2.93 -30.64
N GLU A 40 -21.48 -1.80 -30.63
CA GLU A 40 -20.92 -0.48 -30.96
C GLU A 40 -20.35 0.26 -29.73
N SER A 41 -20.84 -0.07 -28.53
CA SER A 41 -20.51 0.65 -27.29
C SER A 41 -19.29 0.08 -26.57
N VAL A 42 -18.98 -1.21 -26.78
CA VAL A 42 -17.87 -1.88 -26.10
C VAL A 42 -16.53 -1.43 -26.66
N GLN A 43 -15.62 -1.03 -25.77
CA GLN A 43 -14.26 -0.62 -26.08
C GLN A 43 -13.24 -1.45 -25.29
N ILE A 44 -12.01 -1.55 -25.83
CA ILE A 44 -10.89 -2.17 -25.09
C ILE A 44 -10.65 -1.36 -23.80
N GLY A 45 -10.56 -2.06 -22.66
CA GLY A 45 -10.40 -1.45 -21.33
C GLY A 45 -11.71 -1.20 -20.58
N CYS A 46 -12.88 -1.45 -21.18
CA CYS A 46 -14.16 -1.45 -20.47
C CYS A 46 -14.35 -2.72 -19.65
N ARG A 47 -15.15 -2.61 -18.59
CA ARG A 47 -15.61 -3.77 -17.81
C ARG A 47 -16.89 -4.33 -18.41
N VAL A 48 -16.94 -5.64 -18.48
CA VAL A 48 -18.13 -6.40 -18.89
C VAL A 48 -18.45 -7.46 -17.86
N VAL A 49 -19.72 -7.81 -17.74
CA VAL A 49 -20.17 -8.93 -16.92
C VAL A 49 -20.23 -10.16 -17.82
N VAL A 50 -19.54 -11.21 -17.43
CA VAL A 50 -19.49 -12.45 -18.19
C VAL A 50 -19.81 -13.68 -17.31
N PRO A 51 -20.56 -14.67 -17.84
CA PRO A 51 -20.80 -15.93 -17.17
C PRO A 51 -19.58 -16.84 -17.27
N PHE A 52 -19.09 -17.35 -16.14
CA PHE A 52 -17.98 -18.30 -16.10
C PHE A 52 -18.34 -19.57 -15.30
N GLY A 53 -18.09 -20.74 -15.85
CA GLY A 53 -18.54 -21.99 -15.29
C GLY A 53 -20.08 -22.16 -15.43
N ARG A 54 -20.73 -22.84 -14.46
CA ARG A 54 -22.16 -23.18 -14.54
C ARG A 54 -23.10 -22.11 -13.99
N LYS A 55 -22.66 -21.31 -13.00
CA LYS A 55 -23.57 -20.39 -12.25
C LYS A 55 -22.90 -19.11 -11.75
N LYS A 56 -21.65 -18.82 -12.10
CA LYS A 56 -20.94 -17.65 -11.59
C LYS A 56 -20.80 -16.56 -12.64
N TYR A 57 -20.95 -15.34 -12.22
CA TYR A 57 -20.69 -14.15 -13.03
C TYR A 57 -19.49 -13.40 -12.47
N TYR A 58 -18.70 -12.85 -13.37
CA TYR A 58 -17.51 -12.07 -13.03
C TYR A 58 -17.50 -10.75 -13.80
N THR A 59 -16.99 -9.72 -13.16
CA THR A 59 -16.58 -8.52 -13.88
C THR A 59 -15.24 -8.81 -14.55
N ALA A 60 -15.23 -8.74 -15.88
CA ALA A 60 -14.05 -8.97 -16.70
C ALA A 60 -13.65 -7.68 -17.42
N ILE A 61 -12.39 -7.58 -17.84
CA ILE A 61 -11.88 -6.44 -18.63
C ILE A 61 -11.74 -6.88 -20.09
N VAL A 62 -12.30 -6.10 -21.01
CA VAL A 62 -12.13 -6.31 -22.46
C VAL A 62 -10.68 -5.99 -22.84
N GLN A 63 -9.98 -7.00 -23.35
CA GLN A 63 -8.59 -6.88 -23.80
C GLN A 63 -8.47 -6.72 -25.31
N ASN A 64 -9.31 -7.39 -26.07
CA ASN A 64 -9.28 -7.39 -27.51
C ASN A 64 -10.70 -7.52 -28.06
N ILE A 65 -10.93 -7.01 -29.27
CA ILE A 65 -12.18 -7.10 -30.04
C ILE A 65 -11.85 -7.63 -31.42
N HIS A 66 -12.55 -8.71 -31.83
CA HIS A 66 -12.29 -9.35 -33.13
C HIS A 66 -13.57 -9.99 -33.73
N TYR A 67 -13.48 -10.54 -34.92
CA TYR A 67 -14.59 -11.15 -35.68
C TYR A 67 -14.41 -12.66 -35.89
N SER A 68 -13.41 -13.27 -35.24
CA SER A 68 -13.09 -14.69 -35.40
C SER A 68 -13.65 -15.49 -34.24
N ALA A 69 -14.62 -16.36 -34.50
CA ALA A 69 -15.12 -17.29 -33.47
C ALA A 69 -14.01 -18.28 -33.08
N PRO A 70 -13.82 -18.54 -31.76
CA PRO A 70 -12.85 -19.53 -31.29
C PRO A 70 -13.28 -20.94 -31.72
N ALA A 71 -12.31 -21.77 -32.12
CA ALA A 71 -12.56 -23.16 -32.41
C ALA A 71 -12.54 -24.02 -31.13
N GLY A 72 -13.49 -24.92 -30.97
CA GLY A 72 -13.43 -25.99 -29.98
C GLY A 72 -14.26 -25.85 -28.72
N TYR A 73 -15.00 -24.74 -28.53
CA TYR A 73 -16.00 -24.61 -27.45
C TYR A 73 -17.12 -23.65 -27.84
N GLU A 74 -18.28 -23.84 -27.20
CA GLU A 74 -19.44 -22.97 -27.38
C GLU A 74 -19.17 -21.63 -26.69
N VAL A 75 -19.27 -20.54 -27.48
CA VAL A 75 -19.01 -19.19 -27.00
C VAL A 75 -20.24 -18.69 -26.23
N LYS A 76 -20.01 -18.20 -25.01
CA LYS A 76 -21.06 -17.57 -24.20
C LYS A 76 -21.12 -16.08 -24.52
N GLU A 77 -22.29 -15.50 -24.30
CA GLU A 77 -22.51 -14.08 -24.54
C GLU A 77 -22.16 -13.20 -23.33
N VAL A 78 -21.69 -11.98 -23.60
CA VAL A 78 -21.50 -10.92 -22.58
C VAL A 78 -22.88 -10.56 -22.02
N SER A 79 -23.00 -10.54 -20.70
CA SER A 79 -24.27 -10.32 -20.03
C SER A 79 -24.60 -8.85 -19.82
N ALA A 80 -23.59 -7.99 -19.63
CA ALA A 80 -23.78 -6.54 -19.47
C ALA A 80 -22.46 -5.78 -19.70
N LEU A 81 -22.57 -4.55 -20.22
CA LEU A 81 -21.49 -3.55 -20.24
C LEU A 81 -21.61 -2.68 -18.99
N LEU A 82 -20.51 -2.50 -18.26
CA LEU A 82 -20.49 -1.73 -17.00
C LEU A 82 -20.00 -0.28 -17.19
N ASP A 83 -19.26 0.02 -18.25
CA ASP A 83 -18.60 1.30 -18.41
C ASP A 83 -18.94 1.91 -19.78
N ALA A 84 -19.22 3.21 -19.80
CA ALA A 84 -19.38 3.97 -21.03
C ALA A 84 -18.02 4.30 -21.68
N HIS A 85 -16.95 4.35 -20.89
CA HIS A 85 -15.58 4.62 -21.33
C HIS A 85 -14.60 3.64 -20.68
N PRO A 86 -13.44 3.39 -21.34
CA PRO A 86 -12.42 2.52 -20.78
C PRO A 86 -11.95 2.94 -19.39
N ILE A 87 -11.84 1.99 -18.48
CA ILE A 87 -11.27 2.21 -17.14
C ILE A 87 -9.77 1.86 -17.08
N LEU A 88 -9.25 1.23 -18.14
CA LEU A 88 -7.83 0.93 -18.31
C LEU A 88 -7.30 1.58 -19.58
N LEU A 89 -6.07 2.10 -19.48
CA LEU A 89 -5.32 2.70 -20.58
C LEU A 89 -4.43 1.64 -21.27
N PRO A 90 -4.04 1.85 -22.54
CA PRO A 90 -3.17 0.90 -23.26
C PRO A 90 -1.84 0.60 -22.55
N GLU A 91 -1.25 1.61 -21.91
CA GLU A 91 -0.01 1.45 -21.14
C GLU A 91 -0.18 0.53 -19.93
N GLN A 92 -1.36 0.53 -19.29
CA GLN A 92 -1.66 -0.36 -18.18
C GLN A 92 -1.71 -1.82 -18.63
N PHE A 93 -2.25 -2.13 -19.80
CA PHE A 93 -2.23 -3.50 -20.35
C PHE A 93 -0.79 -3.97 -20.58
N ARG A 94 0.06 -3.16 -21.20
CA ARG A 94 1.48 -3.48 -21.39
C ARG A 94 2.20 -3.68 -20.05
N PHE A 95 1.87 -2.88 -19.06
CA PHE A 95 2.41 -2.99 -17.73
C PHE A 95 1.94 -4.27 -17.02
N TRP A 96 0.66 -4.63 -17.16
CA TRP A 96 0.11 -5.87 -16.59
C TRP A 96 0.71 -7.11 -17.25
N ASP A 97 0.90 -7.09 -18.55
CA ASP A 97 1.56 -8.16 -19.28
C ASP A 97 2.99 -8.36 -18.79
N TRP A 98 3.74 -7.26 -18.66
CA TRP A 98 5.09 -7.33 -18.11
C TRP A 98 5.10 -7.88 -16.68
N LEU A 99 4.18 -7.45 -15.80
CA LEU A 99 4.08 -7.96 -14.44
C LEU A 99 3.78 -9.46 -14.41
N ALA A 100 2.83 -9.91 -15.22
CA ALA A 100 2.45 -11.32 -15.30
C ALA A 100 3.63 -12.17 -15.77
N ASP A 101 4.31 -11.73 -16.83
CA ASP A 101 5.46 -12.42 -17.39
C ASP A 101 6.66 -12.41 -16.44
N TYR A 102 7.01 -11.27 -15.89
CA TYR A 102 8.21 -11.14 -15.05
C TYR A 102 8.07 -11.90 -13.73
N TYR A 103 6.92 -11.79 -13.07
CA TYR A 103 6.69 -12.39 -11.75
C TYR A 103 6.03 -13.76 -11.80
N LEU A 104 5.92 -14.38 -12.99
CA LEU A 104 5.37 -15.74 -13.17
C LEU A 104 3.99 -15.90 -12.52
N CYS A 105 3.10 -14.96 -12.79
CA CYS A 105 1.72 -15.00 -12.37
C CYS A 105 0.77 -14.79 -13.56
N THR A 106 -0.52 -14.85 -13.33
CA THR A 106 -1.50 -14.65 -14.39
C THR A 106 -1.93 -13.20 -14.52
N ARG A 107 -2.46 -12.81 -15.69
CA ARG A 107 -3.11 -11.50 -15.87
C ARG A 107 -4.27 -11.29 -14.90
N GLY A 108 -4.99 -12.37 -14.58
CA GLY A 108 -6.08 -12.34 -13.59
C GLY A 108 -5.59 -12.03 -12.18
N ASP A 109 -4.40 -12.53 -11.79
CA ASP A 109 -3.77 -12.13 -10.52
C ASP A 109 -3.42 -10.64 -10.49
N VAL A 110 -2.87 -10.12 -11.61
CA VAL A 110 -2.55 -8.70 -11.74
C VAL A 110 -3.83 -7.86 -11.68
N TYR A 111 -4.87 -8.24 -12.41
CA TYR A 111 -6.18 -7.60 -12.39
C TYR A 111 -6.72 -7.51 -10.95
N LYS A 112 -6.70 -8.63 -10.23
CA LYS A 112 -7.20 -8.71 -8.85
C LYS A 112 -6.44 -7.79 -7.90
N ALA A 113 -5.14 -7.64 -8.08
CA ALA A 113 -4.30 -6.76 -7.25
C ALA A 113 -4.39 -5.27 -7.66
N ALA A 114 -4.61 -4.98 -8.93
CA ALA A 114 -4.56 -3.63 -9.48
C ALA A 114 -5.82 -2.83 -9.19
N LEU A 115 -7.00 -3.40 -9.40
CA LEU A 115 -8.25 -2.66 -9.28
C LEU A 115 -8.80 -2.64 -7.85
N PRO A 116 -9.37 -1.53 -7.39
CA PRO A 116 -10.21 -1.46 -6.19
C PRO A 116 -11.38 -2.46 -6.25
N SER A 117 -11.89 -2.90 -5.10
CA SER A 117 -12.94 -3.91 -5.05
C SER A 117 -14.24 -3.45 -5.69
N GLY A 118 -14.61 -2.17 -5.55
CA GLY A 118 -15.78 -1.60 -6.21
C GLY A 118 -15.71 -1.60 -7.74
N LEU A 119 -14.51 -1.74 -8.31
CA LEU A 119 -14.33 -1.87 -9.77
C LEU A 119 -14.26 -3.33 -10.26
N LYS A 120 -14.28 -4.33 -9.36
CA LYS A 120 -14.17 -5.76 -9.71
C LYS A 120 -15.19 -6.61 -8.95
N LEU A 121 -16.47 -6.34 -9.15
CA LEU A 121 -17.56 -7.08 -8.52
C LEU A 121 -17.57 -8.54 -8.97
N GLU A 122 -17.75 -9.44 -8.03
CA GLU A 122 -17.87 -10.88 -8.25
C GLU A 122 -19.14 -11.41 -7.58
N SER A 123 -19.63 -12.58 -8.00
CA SER A 123 -20.84 -13.18 -7.41
C SER A 123 -20.71 -13.46 -5.90
N GLU A 124 -19.49 -13.64 -5.40
CA GLU A 124 -19.20 -13.90 -3.98
C GLU A 124 -18.87 -12.62 -3.19
N THR A 125 -18.89 -11.45 -3.83
CA THR A 125 -18.69 -10.17 -3.17
C THR A 125 -19.82 -9.93 -2.17
N ILE A 126 -19.46 -9.48 -0.95
CA ILE A 126 -20.42 -9.08 0.08
C ILE A 126 -20.80 -7.62 -0.16
N VAL A 127 -22.12 -7.38 -0.24
CA VAL A 127 -22.70 -6.04 -0.35
C VAL A 127 -23.32 -5.70 1.00
N GLU A 128 -23.06 -4.48 1.48
CA GLU A 128 -23.57 -3.93 2.73
C GLU A 128 -24.53 -2.78 2.44
N TYR A 129 -25.66 -2.73 3.13
CA TYR A 129 -26.63 -1.65 3.06
C TYR A 129 -26.07 -0.36 3.66
N ASN A 130 -26.30 0.77 2.98
CA ASN A 130 -25.97 2.08 3.55
C ASN A 130 -27.19 2.63 4.33
N PRO A 131 -27.19 2.61 5.67
CA PRO A 131 -28.33 3.08 6.45
C PRO A 131 -28.57 4.60 6.38
N ASP A 132 -27.58 5.36 5.89
CA ASP A 132 -27.68 6.82 5.75
C ASP A 132 -28.09 7.21 4.31
N PHE A 133 -28.42 6.25 3.44
CA PHE A 133 -28.85 6.52 2.08
C PHE A 133 -30.28 7.03 2.07
N GLU A 134 -30.48 8.26 1.59
CA GLU A 134 -31.74 8.85 1.28
C GLU A 134 -31.76 9.20 -0.21
N SER A 135 -32.78 8.77 -0.93
CA SER A 135 -32.94 9.08 -2.35
C SER A 135 -34.10 10.08 -2.56
N ASP A 136 -33.78 11.21 -3.17
CA ASP A 136 -34.77 12.20 -3.58
C ASP A 136 -35.52 11.81 -4.87
N VAL A 137 -35.11 10.73 -5.53
CA VAL A 137 -35.67 10.22 -6.79
C VAL A 137 -36.15 8.79 -6.59
N GLN A 138 -37.29 8.47 -7.19
CA GLN A 138 -37.82 7.11 -7.18
C GLN A 138 -36.85 6.16 -7.88
N LEU A 139 -36.33 5.16 -7.15
CA LEU A 139 -35.40 4.20 -7.68
C LEU A 139 -36.09 3.22 -8.67
N PRO A 140 -35.39 2.72 -9.66
CA PRO A 140 -35.85 1.62 -10.49
C PRO A 140 -36.29 0.41 -9.66
N GLU A 141 -37.35 -0.29 -10.08
CA GLU A 141 -37.92 -1.45 -9.36
C GLU A 141 -36.88 -2.51 -8.94
N LYS A 142 -35.90 -2.79 -9.84
CA LYS A 142 -34.82 -3.75 -9.58
C LYS A 142 -33.88 -3.30 -8.47
N GLU A 143 -33.59 -2.01 -8.40
CA GLU A 143 -32.71 -1.43 -7.38
C GLU A 143 -33.41 -1.40 -6.03
N GLN A 144 -34.67 -0.97 -6.01
CA GLN A 144 -35.48 -0.94 -4.79
C GLN A 144 -35.59 -2.35 -4.18
N LYS A 145 -35.82 -3.37 -5.00
CA LYS A 145 -35.89 -4.77 -4.56
C LYS A 145 -34.61 -5.26 -3.87
N ILE A 146 -33.44 -4.85 -4.37
CA ILE A 146 -32.15 -5.19 -3.74
C ILE A 146 -31.99 -4.46 -2.41
N LEU A 147 -32.36 -3.18 -2.34
CA LEU A 147 -32.29 -2.40 -1.09
C LEU A 147 -33.24 -2.95 -0.03
N ASP A 148 -34.43 -3.39 -0.40
CA ASP A 148 -35.40 -4.00 0.53
C ASP A 148 -34.85 -5.31 1.13
N LEU A 149 -34.16 -6.13 0.32
CA LEU A 149 -33.49 -7.35 0.80
C LEU A 149 -32.33 -7.02 1.75
N LEU A 150 -31.53 -6.00 1.43
CA LEU A 150 -30.43 -5.54 2.26
C LEU A 150 -30.89 -4.81 3.52
N ALA A 151 -32.04 -4.14 3.49
CA ALA A 151 -32.63 -3.54 4.68
C ALA A 151 -33.08 -4.61 5.69
N ALA A 152 -33.53 -5.78 5.21
CA ALA A 152 -33.90 -6.90 6.07
C ALA A 152 -32.65 -7.64 6.64
N GLU A 153 -31.61 -7.78 5.83
CA GLU A 153 -30.32 -8.39 6.23
C GLU A 153 -29.18 -7.52 5.66
N PRO A 154 -28.56 -6.65 6.48
CA PRO A 154 -27.70 -5.56 6.00
C PRO A 154 -26.44 -5.99 5.26
N GLU A 155 -26.01 -7.24 5.39
CA GLU A 155 -24.83 -7.78 4.72
C GLU A 155 -25.19 -9.08 4.00
N GLN A 156 -25.11 -9.09 2.67
CA GLN A 156 -25.36 -10.30 1.89
C GLN A 156 -24.37 -10.45 0.74
N CYS A 157 -24.00 -11.69 0.39
CA CYS A 157 -23.22 -11.93 -0.81
C CYS A 157 -24.09 -11.79 -2.08
N ILE A 158 -23.49 -11.34 -3.16
CA ILE A 158 -24.17 -11.10 -4.44
C ILE A 158 -24.89 -12.38 -4.93
N THR A 159 -24.32 -13.55 -4.74
CA THR A 159 -24.96 -14.83 -5.10
C THR A 159 -26.27 -15.07 -4.34
N LYS A 160 -26.34 -14.66 -3.05
CA LYS A 160 -27.57 -14.79 -2.24
C LYS A 160 -28.60 -13.79 -2.72
N LEU A 161 -28.19 -12.53 -2.93
CA LEU A 161 -29.07 -11.46 -3.46
C LEU A 161 -29.64 -11.82 -4.84
N GLU A 162 -28.84 -12.43 -5.73
CA GLU A 162 -29.31 -12.90 -7.04
C GLU A 162 -30.40 -13.96 -6.91
N LYS A 163 -30.19 -14.95 -6.03
CA LYS A 163 -31.15 -16.02 -5.78
C LYS A 163 -32.46 -15.52 -5.17
N GLU A 164 -32.39 -14.61 -4.20
CA GLU A 164 -33.54 -14.07 -3.49
C GLU A 164 -34.30 -13.02 -4.31
N SER A 165 -33.60 -12.18 -5.06
CA SER A 165 -34.22 -11.20 -5.94
C SER A 165 -34.73 -11.75 -7.25
N GLY A 166 -34.16 -12.88 -7.77
CA GLY A 166 -34.44 -13.42 -9.08
C GLY A 166 -33.96 -12.53 -10.25
N ILE A 167 -33.14 -11.52 -9.97
CA ILE A 167 -32.64 -10.56 -10.99
C ILE A 167 -31.46 -11.18 -11.72
N ARG A 168 -31.62 -11.41 -13.03
CA ARG A 168 -30.49 -11.70 -13.93
C ARG A 168 -29.61 -10.45 -14.04
N ASN A 169 -28.31 -10.56 -14.21
CA ASN A 169 -27.39 -9.42 -14.27
C ASN A 169 -27.36 -8.53 -13.02
N ILE A 170 -27.47 -9.14 -11.85
CA ILE A 170 -27.47 -8.39 -10.57
C ILE A 170 -26.22 -7.50 -10.40
N LEU A 171 -25.08 -7.86 -11.00
CA LEU A 171 -23.83 -7.06 -10.91
C LEU A 171 -23.99 -5.65 -11.48
N SER A 172 -24.78 -5.48 -12.55
CA SER A 172 -25.08 -4.15 -13.10
C SER A 172 -25.96 -3.32 -12.16
N VAL A 173 -26.92 -3.97 -11.49
CA VAL A 173 -27.77 -3.31 -10.49
C VAL A 173 -26.96 -2.93 -9.24
N ILE A 174 -26.13 -3.82 -8.75
CA ILE A 174 -25.22 -3.53 -7.63
C ILE A 174 -24.27 -2.38 -7.98
N LYS A 175 -23.72 -2.33 -9.21
CA LYS A 175 -22.91 -1.20 -9.65
C LYS A 175 -23.69 0.11 -9.60
N SER A 176 -24.91 0.14 -10.13
CA SER A 176 -25.74 1.34 -10.08
C SER A 176 -26.07 1.80 -8.66
N LEU A 177 -26.29 0.86 -7.74
CA LEU A 177 -26.48 1.17 -6.31
C LEU A 177 -25.19 1.65 -5.64
N LEU A 178 -24.02 1.14 -6.03
CA LEU A 178 -22.72 1.64 -5.59
C LEU A 178 -22.45 3.06 -6.11
N ASP A 179 -22.74 3.32 -7.39
CA ASP A 179 -22.58 4.64 -8.00
C ASP A 179 -23.52 5.69 -7.33
N LYS A 180 -24.64 5.23 -6.75
CA LYS A 180 -25.60 6.05 -5.96
C LYS A 180 -25.28 6.06 -4.47
N GLU A 181 -24.24 5.36 -4.03
CA GLU A 181 -23.87 5.19 -2.62
C GLU A 181 -24.95 4.55 -1.73
N ALA A 182 -25.89 3.86 -2.33
CA ALA A 182 -26.95 3.16 -1.61
C ALA A 182 -26.44 1.87 -0.93
N VAL A 183 -25.33 1.34 -1.39
CA VAL A 183 -24.68 0.15 -0.85
C VAL A 183 -23.16 0.27 -0.86
N PHE A 184 -22.50 -0.54 -0.05
CA PHE A 184 -21.04 -0.66 0.00
C PHE A 184 -20.59 -2.08 -0.34
N VAL A 185 -19.32 -2.22 -0.74
CA VAL A 185 -18.67 -3.53 -0.94
C VAL A 185 -17.69 -3.77 0.19
N LYS A 186 -17.78 -4.95 0.80
CA LYS A 186 -16.92 -5.35 1.91
C LYS A 186 -15.74 -6.17 1.40
N GLU A 187 -14.52 -5.64 1.57
CA GLU A 187 -13.32 -6.48 1.56
C GLU A 187 -13.19 -7.17 2.94
N GLU A 188 -12.66 -8.40 3.01
CA GLU A 188 -12.53 -9.23 4.22
C GLU A 188 -11.77 -8.61 5.42
N LEU A 189 -11.41 -7.35 5.35
CA LEU A 189 -10.78 -6.59 6.44
C LEU A 189 -11.73 -5.52 6.97
N LYS A 190 -12.48 -5.91 7.99
CA LYS A 190 -13.29 -5.08 8.89
C LYS A 190 -12.97 -3.58 8.85
N ARG A 191 -13.83 -2.76 8.22
CA ARG A 191 -14.25 -1.45 8.73
C ARG A 191 -15.33 -0.83 7.85
N THR A 192 -16.47 -0.55 8.45
CA THR A 192 -17.55 0.30 7.98
C THR A 192 -17.00 1.70 7.64
N TYR A 193 -17.12 2.10 6.38
CA TYR A 193 -16.83 3.46 5.95
C TYR A 193 -18.14 4.17 5.59
N LYS A 194 -18.31 5.37 6.14
CA LYS A 194 -19.34 6.32 5.73
C LYS A 194 -18.67 7.44 4.93
N PRO A 195 -19.06 7.69 3.67
CA PRO A 195 -18.65 8.91 2.98
C PRO A 195 -19.12 10.10 3.82
N LYS A 196 -18.31 11.12 3.95
CA LYS A 196 -18.72 12.36 4.59
C LYS A 196 -19.25 13.28 3.51
N THR A 197 -20.56 13.25 3.29
CA THR A 197 -21.24 14.24 2.48
C THR A 197 -21.50 15.50 3.31
N GLU A 198 -21.26 16.67 2.75
CA GLU A 198 -21.73 17.95 3.31
C GLU A 198 -22.93 18.42 2.50
N THR A 199 -23.99 18.70 3.25
CA THR A 199 -25.19 19.32 2.68
C THR A 199 -24.90 20.79 2.42
N ARG A 200 -24.88 21.18 1.14
CA ARG A 200 -24.65 22.54 0.69
C ARG A 200 -25.97 23.19 0.24
N VAL A 201 -25.94 24.49 0.27
CA VAL A 201 -27.12 25.32 0.00
C VAL A 201 -26.80 26.25 -1.15
N ARG A 202 -27.74 26.39 -2.11
CA ARG A 202 -27.69 27.41 -3.14
C ARG A 202 -29.05 28.04 -3.31
N LEU A 203 -29.11 29.24 -3.89
CA LEU A 203 -30.34 29.80 -4.34
C LEU A 203 -30.87 29.01 -5.54
N THR A 204 -32.21 28.81 -5.58
CA THR A 204 -32.83 28.24 -6.77
C THR A 204 -32.70 29.23 -7.95
N GLU A 205 -32.86 28.78 -9.17
CA GLU A 205 -32.85 29.65 -10.34
C GLU A 205 -33.95 30.76 -10.21
N ALA A 206 -35.06 30.43 -9.56
CA ALA A 206 -36.11 31.37 -9.30
C ALA A 206 -35.72 32.48 -8.31
N ALA A 207 -34.92 32.14 -7.30
CA ALA A 207 -34.43 33.10 -6.28
C ALA A 207 -33.12 33.79 -6.66
N GLY A 208 -32.40 33.28 -7.66
CA GLY A 208 -31.14 33.85 -8.18
C GLY A 208 -31.32 35.12 -9.02
N ASN A 209 -32.57 35.49 -9.39
CA ASN A 209 -32.88 36.70 -10.11
C ASN A 209 -33.11 37.85 -9.13
N GLU A 210 -32.41 38.98 -9.31
CA GLU A 210 -32.41 40.14 -8.40
C GLU A 210 -33.83 40.67 -8.14
N HIS A 211 -34.69 40.75 -9.15
CA HIS A 211 -36.10 41.23 -8.99
C HIS A 211 -36.95 40.27 -8.13
N ARG A 212 -36.74 38.93 -8.30
CA ARG A 212 -37.46 37.96 -7.49
C ARG A 212 -36.92 37.85 -6.09
N LEU A 213 -35.66 38.05 -5.90
CA LEU A 213 -35.04 38.08 -4.58
C LEU A 213 -35.60 39.22 -3.74
N HIS A 214 -35.79 40.41 -4.32
CA HIS A 214 -36.47 41.56 -3.67
C HIS A 214 -37.91 41.23 -3.28
N PHE A 215 -38.65 40.52 -4.12
CA PHE A 215 -40.00 40.06 -3.80
C PHE A 215 -40.01 39.12 -2.58
N PHE A 216 -39.06 38.19 -2.50
CA PHE A 216 -38.90 37.32 -1.33
C PHE A 216 -38.52 38.12 -0.08
N PHE A 217 -37.68 39.12 -0.17
CA PHE A 217 -37.40 40.01 0.97
C PHE A 217 -38.65 40.71 1.53
N ASP A 218 -39.47 41.32 0.68
CA ASP A 218 -40.68 42.01 1.08
C ASP A 218 -41.70 41.04 1.70
N GLU A 219 -41.85 39.85 1.13
CA GLU A 219 -42.74 38.83 1.66
C GLU A 219 -42.27 38.31 3.02
N LEU A 220 -41.00 37.94 3.15
CA LEU A 220 -40.42 37.41 4.36
C LEU A 220 -40.35 38.43 5.49
N GLN A 221 -40.11 39.71 5.17
CA GLN A 221 -40.12 40.80 6.16
C GLN A 221 -41.48 40.92 6.87
N ARG A 222 -42.57 40.72 6.15
CA ARG A 222 -43.95 40.81 6.71
C ARG A 222 -44.38 39.54 7.44
N ARG A 223 -43.97 38.36 6.99
CA ARG A 223 -44.56 37.08 7.43
C ARG A 223 -43.62 36.15 8.18
N ALA A 224 -42.29 36.28 7.98
CA ALA A 224 -41.29 35.34 8.52
C ALA A 224 -39.92 35.97 8.76
N PRO A 225 -39.75 36.89 9.72
CA PRO A 225 -38.55 37.68 9.91
C PRO A 225 -37.30 36.81 10.19
N LYS A 226 -37.43 35.62 10.84
CA LYS A 226 -36.32 34.67 11.05
C LYS A 226 -35.84 34.01 9.76
N GLN A 227 -36.74 33.81 8.80
CA GLN A 227 -36.33 33.30 7.46
C GLN A 227 -35.65 34.38 6.65
N LEU A 228 -36.05 35.64 6.79
CA LEU A 228 -35.35 36.75 6.16
C LEU A 228 -33.94 36.91 6.69
N ASP A 229 -33.73 36.83 8.00
CA ASP A 229 -32.40 36.91 8.62
C ASP A 229 -31.46 35.78 8.10
N LEU A 230 -31.99 34.56 7.99
CA LEU A 230 -31.29 33.43 7.45
C LEU A 230 -30.89 33.61 5.96
N LEU A 231 -31.80 34.14 5.15
CA LEU A 231 -31.56 34.43 3.74
C LEU A 231 -30.51 35.54 3.56
N MET A 232 -30.60 36.61 4.33
CA MET A 232 -29.61 37.73 4.31
C MET A 232 -28.22 37.21 4.70
N LYS A 233 -28.14 36.35 5.72
CA LYS A 233 -26.88 35.77 6.14
C LYS A 233 -26.31 34.82 5.11
N TYR A 234 -27.13 34.08 4.41
CA TYR A 234 -26.69 33.26 3.28
C TYR A 234 -26.08 34.12 2.18
N ILE A 235 -26.73 35.24 1.79
CA ILE A 235 -26.22 36.16 0.75
C ILE A 235 -24.87 36.76 1.15
N GLU A 236 -24.74 37.17 2.43
CA GLU A 236 -23.46 37.66 2.98
C GLU A 236 -22.35 36.59 2.90
N LEU A 237 -22.63 35.36 3.32
CA LEU A 237 -21.64 34.28 3.36
C LEU A 237 -21.28 33.78 1.96
N SER A 238 -22.28 33.65 1.09
CA SER A 238 -22.10 33.11 -0.26
C SER A 238 -21.53 34.14 -1.24
N ALA A 239 -21.67 35.43 -0.93
CA ALA A 239 -21.37 36.52 -1.89
C ALA A 239 -22.00 36.23 -3.28
N CYS A 240 -23.20 35.62 -3.31
CA CYS A 240 -23.81 35.12 -4.55
C CYS A 240 -24.21 36.22 -5.54
N LEU A 241 -24.27 37.46 -5.11
CA LEU A 241 -24.48 38.63 -5.95
C LEU A 241 -23.15 39.25 -6.47
N GLY A 242 -22.01 38.72 -6.07
CA GLY A 242 -20.68 39.15 -6.48
C GLY A 242 -20.10 38.35 -7.65
N THR A 243 -18.91 38.75 -8.11
CA THR A 243 -18.21 38.13 -9.24
C THR A 243 -17.63 36.72 -8.92
N THR A 244 -17.52 36.35 -7.66
CA THR A 244 -16.97 35.05 -7.21
C THR A 244 -17.83 34.47 -6.08
N PRO A 245 -18.96 33.79 -6.40
CA PRO A 245 -19.82 33.19 -5.38
C PRO A 245 -19.08 32.10 -4.61
N LYS A 246 -19.27 32.06 -3.30
CA LYS A 246 -18.74 31.02 -2.40
C LYS A 246 -19.83 30.01 -2.07
N GLU A 247 -19.46 28.75 -2.04
CA GLU A 247 -20.36 27.69 -1.60
C GLU A 247 -20.50 27.70 -0.07
N VAL A 248 -21.73 27.61 0.42
CA VAL A 248 -22.08 27.68 1.86
C VAL A 248 -22.68 26.36 2.28
N THR A 249 -22.20 25.79 3.40
CA THR A 249 -22.77 24.57 3.96
C THR A 249 -23.98 24.85 4.84
N LYS A 250 -24.97 23.94 4.84
CA LYS A 250 -26.14 24.03 5.74
C LYS A 250 -25.71 24.18 7.21
N LYS A 251 -24.67 23.45 7.61
CA LYS A 251 -24.14 23.50 8.98
C LYS A 251 -23.55 24.87 9.33
N GLU A 252 -22.73 25.45 8.46
CA GLU A 252 -22.15 26.77 8.67
C GLU A 252 -23.21 27.86 8.73
N LEU A 253 -24.18 27.80 7.82
CA LEU A 253 -25.29 28.75 7.78
C LEU A 253 -26.12 28.75 9.07
N LEU A 254 -26.48 27.54 9.57
CA LEU A 254 -27.24 27.40 10.81
C LEU A 254 -26.44 27.77 12.04
N GLN A 255 -25.11 27.48 12.09
CA GLN A 255 -24.26 27.87 13.21
C GLN A 255 -24.07 29.38 13.33
N ARG A 256 -23.98 30.08 12.19
CA ARG A 256 -23.78 31.55 12.19
C ARG A 256 -25.01 32.37 12.41
N THR A 257 -26.22 31.79 12.28
CA THR A 257 -27.50 32.49 12.44
C THR A 257 -28.28 32.06 13.68
N SER A 258 -27.85 31.01 14.38
CA SER A 258 -28.62 30.39 15.46
C SER A 258 -30.05 29.99 15.04
N ALA A 259 -30.28 29.82 13.73
CA ALA A 259 -31.58 29.46 13.18
C ALA A 259 -31.85 27.96 13.38
N THR A 260 -33.11 27.62 13.63
CA THR A 260 -33.51 26.21 13.76
C THR A 260 -33.62 25.53 12.39
N PRO A 261 -33.47 24.20 12.29
CA PRO A 261 -33.69 23.46 11.05
C PRO A 261 -35.08 23.72 10.42
N ALA A 262 -36.12 23.99 11.23
CA ALA A 262 -37.47 24.29 10.75
C ALA A 262 -37.53 25.62 9.97
N VAL A 263 -36.78 26.65 10.41
CA VAL A 263 -36.67 27.93 9.69
C VAL A 263 -35.98 27.73 8.34
N PHE A 264 -34.95 26.91 8.30
CA PHE A 264 -34.24 26.57 7.08
C PHE A 264 -35.13 25.81 6.08
N ASN A 265 -35.82 24.74 6.54
CA ASN A 265 -36.72 23.94 5.71
C ASN A 265 -37.85 24.78 5.13
N GLY A 266 -38.37 25.77 5.88
CA GLY A 266 -39.37 26.69 5.37
C GLY A 266 -38.87 27.55 4.17
N LEU A 267 -37.58 27.83 4.03
CA LEU A 267 -37.02 28.49 2.84
C LEU A 267 -36.84 27.51 1.67
N VAL A 268 -36.58 26.26 1.97
CA VAL A 268 -36.51 25.18 0.95
C VAL A 268 -37.93 24.92 0.38
N GLU A 269 -38.94 24.78 1.24
CA GLU A 269 -40.34 24.58 0.84
C GLU A 269 -40.92 25.74 0.02
N ARG A 270 -40.43 26.96 0.27
CA ARG A 270 -40.78 28.17 -0.51
C ARG A 270 -40.04 28.29 -1.83
N GLY A 271 -39.13 27.36 -2.13
CA GLY A 271 -38.35 27.38 -3.35
C GLY A 271 -37.29 28.51 -3.39
N VAL A 272 -36.84 28.99 -2.24
CA VAL A 272 -35.78 29.98 -2.14
C VAL A 272 -34.39 29.30 -2.12
N PHE A 273 -34.28 28.26 -1.30
CA PHE A 273 -33.05 27.44 -1.22
C PHE A 273 -33.24 26.09 -1.93
N GLU A 274 -32.20 25.67 -2.60
CA GLU A 274 -32.01 24.32 -3.07
C GLU A 274 -30.87 23.72 -2.29
N VAL A 275 -31.10 22.50 -1.81
CA VAL A 275 -30.14 21.74 -1.02
C VAL A 275 -29.54 20.66 -1.92
N TYR A 276 -28.21 20.57 -1.97
CA TYR A 276 -27.55 19.51 -2.69
C TYR A 276 -26.44 18.88 -1.82
N GLN A 277 -26.22 17.60 -2.04
CA GLN A 277 -25.17 16.86 -1.35
C GLN A 277 -23.88 17.03 -2.17
N GLN A 278 -22.86 17.56 -1.54
CA GLN A 278 -21.53 17.57 -2.14
C GLN A 278 -20.60 16.67 -1.33
N GLU A 279 -20.02 15.69 -2.00
CA GLU A 279 -19.02 14.85 -1.39
C GLU A 279 -17.80 15.68 -1.00
N ILE A 280 -17.47 15.64 0.27
CA ILE A 280 -16.18 16.12 0.73
C ILE A 280 -15.27 14.89 0.77
N GLY A 281 -14.53 14.63 -0.29
CA GLY A 281 -13.35 13.83 -0.15
C GLY A 281 -12.56 14.42 1.02
N ARG A 282 -12.25 13.61 2.05
CA ARG A 282 -11.48 14.07 3.23
C ARG A 282 -10.16 14.73 2.84
N LEU A 283 -9.73 14.54 1.61
CA LEU A 283 -8.57 15.14 0.97
C LEU A 283 -8.82 16.58 0.50
N ASN A 284 -10.06 16.95 0.17
CA ASN A 284 -10.38 18.28 -0.37
C ASN A 284 -10.64 19.35 0.72
N ALA A 285 -10.91 18.98 1.96
CA ALA A 285 -11.09 19.97 3.04
C ALA A 285 -9.80 20.79 3.33
N ALA A 286 -8.62 20.29 2.91
CA ALA A 286 -7.35 20.99 3.00
C ALA A 286 -7.01 21.81 1.72
N ALA A 287 -7.76 21.65 0.63
CA ALA A 287 -7.44 22.22 -0.68
C ALA A 287 -7.67 23.74 -0.81
N ALA A 288 -8.32 24.36 0.16
CA ALA A 288 -8.58 25.80 0.18
C ALA A 288 -7.42 26.64 0.77
N ARG A 289 -6.28 26.03 1.09
CA ARG A 289 -5.12 26.78 1.60
C ARG A 289 -4.35 27.38 0.42
N THR A 290 -4.02 28.65 0.53
CA THR A 290 -3.13 29.37 -0.39
C THR A 290 -1.82 28.58 -0.50
N THR A 291 -1.41 28.23 -1.71
CA THR A 291 -0.15 27.53 -1.95
C THR A 291 1.03 28.46 -1.60
N LEU A 292 2.02 27.90 -0.92
CA LEU A 292 3.24 28.60 -0.59
C LEU A 292 4.26 28.49 -1.75
N PRO A 293 5.11 29.49 -1.95
CA PRO A 293 6.20 29.39 -2.91
C PRO A 293 7.19 28.29 -2.50
N LEU A 294 7.97 27.81 -3.46
CA LEU A 294 9.03 26.85 -3.22
C LEU A 294 10.12 27.45 -2.31
N ASN A 295 10.59 26.69 -1.34
CA ASN A 295 11.78 27.06 -0.60
C ASN A 295 13.00 27.06 -1.53
N PRO A 296 13.90 28.04 -1.44
CA PRO A 296 15.13 28.02 -2.23
C PRO A 296 16.00 26.82 -1.83
N LEU A 297 16.62 26.20 -2.83
CA LEU A 297 17.63 25.17 -2.59
C LEU A 297 18.91 25.83 -2.07
N ASN A 298 19.59 25.18 -1.12
CA ASN A 298 20.94 25.58 -0.76
C ASN A 298 21.92 25.17 -1.86
N GLU A 299 23.18 25.59 -1.77
CA GLU A 299 24.19 25.34 -2.80
C GLU A 299 24.41 23.86 -3.11
N HIS A 300 24.46 23.00 -2.07
CA HIS A 300 24.64 21.56 -2.23
C HIS A 300 23.41 20.91 -2.88
N GLN A 301 22.23 21.32 -2.47
CA GLN A 301 20.97 20.83 -3.04
C GLN A 301 20.82 21.30 -4.50
N GLN A 302 21.21 22.53 -4.81
CA GLN A 302 21.17 23.05 -6.18
C GLN A 302 22.11 22.26 -7.09
N ARG A 303 23.34 22.00 -6.65
CA ARG A 303 24.30 21.18 -7.40
C ARG A 303 23.78 19.76 -7.65
N ALA A 304 23.17 19.15 -6.62
CA ALA A 304 22.55 17.81 -6.77
C ALA A 304 21.37 17.86 -7.74
N TYR A 305 20.50 18.85 -7.65
CA TYR A 305 19.39 19.07 -8.57
C TYR A 305 19.87 19.18 -10.02
N ASP A 306 20.88 20.03 -10.28
CA ASP A 306 21.43 20.23 -11.63
C ASP A 306 22.08 18.94 -12.15
N SER A 307 22.78 18.20 -11.31
CA SER A 307 23.38 16.91 -11.65
C SER A 307 22.33 15.85 -11.98
N ILE A 308 21.19 15.80 -11.28
CA ILE A 308 20.06 14.91 -11.60
C ILE A 308 19.50 15.27 -12.96
N VAL A 309 19.27 16.57 -13.21
CA VAL A 309 18.72 17.04 -14.49
C VAL A 309 19.64 16.70 -15.65
N GLU A 310 20.95 16.87 -15.48
CA GLU A 310 21.95 16.50 -16.48
C GLU A 310 22.00 14.98 -16.69
N SER A 311 22.01 14.20 -15.60
CA SER A 311 21.96 12.74 -15.67
C SER A 311 20.75 12.24 -16.48
N PHE A 312 19.60 12.88 -16.36
CA PHE A 312 18.38 12.51 -17.07
C PHE A 312 18.45 12.78 -18.60
N ARG A 313 19.44 13.51 -19.10
CA ARG A 313 19.66 13.63 -20.55
C ARG A 313 20.11 12.32 -21.19
N THR A 314 20.91 11.55 -20.50
CA THR A 314 21.54 10.31 -21.00
C THR A 314 21.00 9.04 -20.34
N LYS A 315 20.47 9.13 -19.13
CA LYS A 315 19.97 8.02 -18.32
C LYS A 315 18.48 8.13 -18.08
N ASN A 316 17.79 7.00 -17.97
CA ASN A 316 16.37 6.96 -17.60
C ASN A 316 16.13 6.81 -16.11
N VAL A 317 17.14 6.32 -15.38
CA VAL A 317 17.11 6.11 -13.94
C VAL A 317 18.30 6.81 -13.32
N CYS A 318 18.08 7.54 -12.24
CA CYS A 318 19.12 8.19 -11.45
C CYS A 318 18.97 7.79 -9.97
N LEU A 319 20.06 7.42 -9.32
CA LEU A 319 20.16 7.23 -7.88
C LEU A 319 20.60 8.54 -7.24
N LEU A 320 19.79 9.07 -6.32
CA LEU A 320 20.19 10.13 -5.39
C LEU A 320 20.58 9.50 -4.05
N HIS A 321 21.87 9.32 -3.84
CA HIS A 321 22.45 8.87 -2.58
C HIS A 321 22.70 10.08 -1.68
N GLY A 322 21.79 10.32 -0.74
CA GLY A 322 21.87 11.50 0.15
C GLY A 322 21.73 11.08 1.60
N VAL A 323 22.66 11.53 2.44
CA VAL A 323 22.63 11.26 3.89
C VAL A 323 21.29 11.67 4.53
N THR A 324 20.98 11.07 5.67
CA THR A 324 19.75 11.42 6.42
C THR A 324 19.74 12.92 6.74
N SER A 325 18.59 13.58 6.56
CA SER A 325 18.42 15.02 6.77
C SER A 325 19.25 15.92 5.85
N SER A 326 19.66 15.43 4.67
CA SER A 326 20.28 16.27 3.63
C SER A 326 19.29 17.16 2.87
N GLY A 327 17.98 16.95 3.07
CA GLY A 327 16.93 17.70 2.41
C GLY A 327 16.56 17.18 1.02
N LYS A 328 16.72 15.90 0.75
CA LYS A 328 16.28 15.24 -0.49
C LYS A 328 14.86 15.64 -0.93
N THR A 329 13.96 15.78 0.02
CA THR A 329 12.55 16.14 -0.26
C THR A 329 12.41 17.49 -0.95
N GLU A 330 13.25 18.49 -0.63
CA GLU A 330 13.22 19.78 -1.33
C GLU A 330 13.64 19.62 -2.80
N ILE A 331 14.66 18.81 -3.06
CA ILE A 331 15.08 18.48 -4.43
C ILE A 331 13.93 17.80 -5.19
N TYR A 332 13.20 16.87 -4.53
CA TYR A 332 12.04 16.22 -5.14
C TYR A 332 10.95 17.24 -5.50
N ILE A 333 10.63 18.16 -4.57
CA ILE A 333 9.62 19.21 -4.79
C ILE A 333 9.98 20.08 -6.02
N HIS A 334 11.23 20.47 -6.16
CA HIS A 334 11.68 21.23 -7.33
C HIS A 334 11.61 20.44 -8.64
N LEU A 335 11.96 19.15 -8.61
CA LEU A 335 11.83 18.27 -9.78
C LEU A 335 10.36 18.05 -10.17
N ILE A 336 9.49 17.85 -9.19
CA ILE A 336 8.05 17.71 -9.37
C ILE A 336 7.49 18.96 -10.06
N GLU A 337 7.77 20.14 -9.51
CA GLU A 337 7.27 21.41 -10.09
C GLU A 337 7.75 21.60 -11.53
N LYS A 338 9.02 21.26 -11.82
CA LYS A 338 9.55 21.31 -13.20
C LYS A 338 8.75 20.42 -14.15
N VAL A 339 8.41 19.21 -13.75
CA VAL A 339 7.70 18.24 -14.59
C VAL A 339 6.22 18.63 -14.79
N ILE A 340 5.58 19.14 -13.74
CA ILE A 340 4.19 19.63 -13.81
C ILE A 340 4.08 20.84 -14.72
N ARG A 341 5.04 21.76 -14.69
CA ARG A 341 5.07 22.90 -15.64
C ARG A 341 5.17 22.47 -17.10
N GLN A 342 5.63 21.25 -17.37
CA GLN A 342 5.64 20.65 -18.70
C GLN A 342 4.31 19.95 -19.07
N GLY A 343 3.29 20.04 -18.22
CA GLY A 343 1.99 19.37 -18.40
C GLY A 343 2.06 17.86 -18.23
N LYS A 344 3.04 17.36 -17.47
CA LYS A 344 3.22 15.93 -17.20
C LYS A 344 2.89 15.61 -15.75
N GLN A 345 2.53 14.33 -15.52
CA GLN A 345 2.18 13.81 -14.20
C GLN A 345 3.39 13.21 -13.49
N VAL A 346 3.32 13.16 -12.18
CA VAL A 346 4.36 12.60 -11.30
C VAL A 346 3.78 11.54 -10.39
N LEU A 347 4.45 10.39 -10.31
CA LEU A 347 4.21 9.37 -9.29
C LEU A 347 5.31 9.47 -8.23
N TYR A 348 4.94 9.77 -6.98
CA TYR A 348 5.86 9.79 -5.87
C TYR A 348 5.54 8.64 -4.91
N LEU A 349 6.39 7.62 -4.90
CA LEU A 349 6.26 6.44 -4.06
C LEU A 349 6.99 6.60 -2.74
N LEU A 350 6.29 6.29 -1.66
CA LEU A 350 6.81 6.17 -0.30
C LEU A 350 6.59 4.77 0.25
N PRO A 351 7.46 4.29 1.15
CA PRO A 351 7.13 3.13 1.98
C PRO A 351 5.84 3.36 2.77
N GLU A 352 5.04 2.32 2.98
CA GLU A 352 3.73 2.44 3.64
C GLU A 352 3.78 3.15 5.01
N ILE A 353 4.87 2.94 5.75
CA ILE A 353 5.09 3.55 7.05
C ILE A 353 5.53 5.03 6.93
N ALA A 354 6.19 5.40 5.84
CA ALA A 354 6.69 6.76 5.62
C ALA A 354 5.64 7.73 5.08
N LEU A 355 4.45 7.26 4.69
CA LEU A 355 3.33 8.11 4.29
C LEU A 355 2.71 8.76 5.53
N THR A 356 3.43 9.69 6.13
CA THR A 356 3.06 10.41 7.33
C THR A 356 2.30 11.69 7.02
N THR A 357 1.63 12.24 8.03
CA THR A 357 0.97 13.56 7.97
C THR A 357 1.97 14.64 7.57
N GLN A 358 3.22 14.57 8.08
CA GLN A 358 4.27 15.54 7.81
C GLN A 358 4.61 15.69 6.32
N ILE A 359 4.89 14.58 5.63
CA ILE A 359 5.22 14.65 4.18
C ILE A 359 4.00 15.07 3.36
N THR A 360 2.83 14.58 3.75
CA THR A 360 1.57 14.94 3.10
C THR A 360 1.30 16.45 3.21
N GLU A 361 1.36 17.00 4.42
CA GLU A 361 1.16 18.43 4.65
C GLU A 361 2.21 19.30 3.95
N ARG A 362 3.47 18.86 3.93
CA ARG A 362 4.55 19.56 3.25
C ARG A 362 4.27 19.68 1.76
N LEU A 363 3.86 18.58 1.11
CA LEU A 363 3.51 18.61 -0.31
C LEU A 363 2.21 19.36 -0.59
N GLN A 364 1.20 19.25 0.29
CA GLN A 364 -0.06 19.97 0.16
C GLN A 364 0.11 21.49 0.26
N ARG A 365 1.03 21.97 1.11
CA ARG A 365 1.35 23.41 1.19
C ARG A 365 1.87 23.97 -0.11
N VAL A 366 2.59 23.17 -0.90
CA VAL A 366 3.16 23.61 -2.18
C VAL A 366 2.22 23.37 -3.35
N PHE A 367 1.62 22.19 -3.42
CA PHE A 367 0.88 21.74 -4.62
C PHE A 367 -0.64 21.84 -4.48
N GLY A 368 -1.17 22.01 -3.28
CA GLY A 368 -2.61 22.18 -3.04
C GLY A 368 -3.45 21.04 -3.62
N SER A 369 -4.46 21.38 -4.42
CA SER A 369 -5.42 20.46 -5.04
C SER A 369 -4.84 19.61 -6.17
N ARG A 370 -3.62 19.93 -6.67
CA ARG A 370 -2.91 19.15 -7.69
C ARG A 370 -2.38 17.81 -7.15
N LEU A 371 -2.32 17.66 -5.83
CA LEU A 371 -1.82 16.46 -5.13
C LEU A 371 -2.95 15.49 -4.82
N GLY A 372 -2.89 14.29 -5.37
CA GLY A 372 -3.69 13.14 -4.97
C GLY A 372 -2.88 12.21 -4.06
N ILE A 373 -3.53 11.65 -3.04
CA ILE A 373 -2.91 10.69 -2.14
C ILE A 373 -3.59 9.34 -2.33
N TYR A 374 -2.81 8.28 -2.52
CA TYR A 374 -3.35 6.93 -2.73
C TYR A 374 -2.72 5.92 -1.77
N HIS A 375 -3.56 5.30 -0.95
CA HIS A 375 -3.12 4.35 0.07
C HIS A 375 -4.05 3.12 0.11
N SER A 376 -3.48 1.92 0.29
CA SER A 376 -4.23 0.66 0.40
C SER A 376 -5.19 0.59 1.59
N LYS A 377 -4.96 1.41 2.63
CA LYS A 377 -5.84 1.52 3.81
C LYS A 377 -7.02 2.50 3.63
N PHE A 378 -7.07 3.20 2.51
CA PHE A 378 -8.23 4.03 2.21
C PHE A 378 -9.45 3.15 1.94
N PRO A 379 -10.66 3.63 2.28
CA PRO A 379 -11.89 2.97 1.91
C PRO A 379 -11.94 2.72 0.41
N ASP A 380 -12.63 1.67 0.02
CA ASP A 380 -12.67 1.26 -1.39
C ASP A 380 -13.32 2.33 -2.28
N ALA A 381 -14.37 2.99 -1.81
CA ALA A 381 -15.03 4.09 -2.50
C ALA A 381 -14.06 5.24 -2.83
N GLU A 382 -13.22 5.65 -1.87
CA GLU A 382 -12.22 6.70 -2.06
C GLU A 382 -11.14 6.27 -3.09
N ARG A 383 -10.78 5.00 -3.08
CA ARG A 383 -9.83 4.43 -4.07
C ARG A 383 -10.43 4.41 -5.47
N VAL A 384 -11.72 4.12 -5.60
CA VAL A 384 -12.48 4.20 -6.86
C VAL A 384 -12.57 5.64 -7.36
N GLU A 385 -12.89 6.58 -6.49
CA GLU A 385 -12.95 8.01 -6.81
C GLU A 385 -11.61 8.52 -7.36
N ILE A 386 -10.49 8.19 -6.68
CA ILE A 386 -9.15 8.58 -7.16
C ILE A 386 -8.86 7.96 -8.51
N TRP A 387 -9.24 6.68 -8.73
CA TRP A 387 -9.07 6.01 -10.02
C TRP A 387 -9.84 6.72 -11.14
N GLN A 388 -11.12 7.00 -10.92
CA GLN A 388 -11.99 7.68 -11.89
C GLN A 388 -11.49 9.10 -12.19
N LYS A 389 -11.12 9.85 -11.14
CA LYS A 389 -10.54 11.18 -11.30
C LYS A 389 -9.25 11.15 -12.11
N GLN A 390 -8.40 10.14 -11.91
CA GLN A 390 -7.16 10.02 -12.65
C GLN A 390 -7.37 9.69 -14.14
N LEU A 391 -8.48 9.05 -14.47
CA LEU A 391 -8.93 8.83 -15.85
C LEU A 391 -9.51 10.09 -16.51
N SER A 392 -10.01 11.05 -15.73
CA SER A 392 -10.59 12.28 -16.24
C SER A 392 -9.52 13.27 -16.75
N ASP A 393 -9.94 14.29 -17.49
CA ASP A 393 -9.05 15.37 -17.95
C ASP A 393 -8.56 16.27 -16.81
N SER A 394 -9.30 16.26 -15.66
CA SER A 394 -8.97 16.98 -14.43
C SER A 394 -8.23 16.11 -13.41
N GLY A 395 -7.52 15.07 -13.86
CA GLY A 395 -6.72 14.19 -13.00
C GLY A 395 -5.69 14.94 -12.16
N TYR A 396 -5.20 14.28 -11.11
CA TYR A 396 -4.12 14.87 -10.30
C TYR A 396 -2.82 14.95 -11.09
N ASP A 397 -2.08 16.05 -10.91
CA ASP A 397 -0.74 16.20 -11.48
C ASP A 397 0.29 15.34 -10.73
N ILE A 398 0.07 15.15 -9.42
CA ILE A 398 0.93 14.37 -8.55
C ILE A 398 0.09 13.30 -7.86
N ILE A 399 0.57 12.07 -7.90
CA ILE A 399 0.10 11.02 -6.99
C ILE A 399 1.20 10.72 -5.98
N LEU A 400 0.91 10.99 -4.71
CA LEU A 400 1.70 10.53 -3.58
C LEU A 400 1.10 9.22 -3.10
N GLY A 401 1.88 8.16 -3.10
CA GLY A 401 1.31 6.89 -2.70
C GLY A 401 2.30 5.81 -2.32
N VAL A 402 1.74 4.67 -1.96
CA VAL A 402 2.47 3.47 -1.57
C VAL A 402 2.56 2.49 -2.73
N ARG A 403 3.10 1.31 -2.49
CA ARG A 403 3.30 0.22 -3.46
C ARG A 403 2.19 0.06 -4.51
N SER A 404 0.91 0.09 -4.11
CA SER A 404 -0.22 -0.13 -5.01
C SER A 404 -0.49 1.03 -5.99
N SER A 405 0.11 2.18 -5.78
CA SER A 405 -0.10 3.36 -6.63
C SER A 405 0.47 3.20 -8.04
N VAL A 406 1.35 2.22 -8.27
CA VAL A 406 1.88 1.89 -9.60
C VAL A 406 0.80 1.39 -10.57
N PHE A 407 -0.36 0.96 -10.07
CA PHE A 407 -1.47 0.49 -10.89
C PHE A 407 -2.41 1.58 -11.37
N LEU A 408 -2.33 2.79 -10.80
CA LEU A 408 -3.22 3.90 -11.18
C LEU A 408 -3.05 4.27 -12.66
N PRO A 409 -4.13 4.72 -13.32
CA PRO A 409 -4.06 5.18 -14.68
C PRO A 409 -3.38 6.55 -14.76
N PHE A 410 -2.28 6.63 -15.49
CA PHE A 410 -1.61 7.87 -15.83
C PHE A 410 -1.80 8.15 -17.33
N ARG A 411 -2.07 9.40 -17.69
CA ARG A 411 -2.19 9.80 -19.09
C ARG A 411 -0.86 10.33 -19.66
N LYS A 412 -0.10 11.04 -18.84
CA LYS A 412 1.14 11.73 -19.25
C LYS A 412 2.21 11.64 -18.15
N LEU A 413 2.53 10.42 -17.72
CA LEU A 413 3.56 10.23 -16.68
C LEU A 413 4.91 10.77 -17.19
N GLY A 414 5.56 11.65 -16.42
CA GLY A 414 6.84 12.27 -16.76
C GLY A 414 7.97 11.97 -15.80
N LEU A 415 7.63 11.69 -14.53
CA LEU A 415 8.60 11.40 -13.49
C LEU A 415 8.03 10.39 -12.49
N VAL A 416 8.86 9.46 -12.09
CA VAL A 416 8.59 8.57 -10.97
C VAL A 416 9.69 8.80 -9.92
N ILE A 417 9.29 9.10 -8.69
CA ILE A 417 10.19 9.22 -7.54
C ILE A 417 9.92 8.02 -6.63
N VAL A 418 10.96 7.30 -6.24
CA VAL A 418 10.89 6.22 -5.26
C VAL A 418 11.78 6.61 -4.11
N ASP A 419 11.20 7.08 -3.03
CA ASP A 419 11.95 7.46 -1.83
C ASP A 419 12.18 6.25 -0.94
N GLU A 420 13.30 6.24 -0.20
CA GLU A 420 13.77 5.09 0.56
C GLU A 420 13.73 3.78 -0.28
N GLU A 421 14.34 3.82 -1.48
CA GLU A 421 14.23 2.78 -2.51
C GLU A 421 14.63 1.37 -2.04
N HIS A 422 15.48 1.30 -1.01
CA HIS A 422 15.97 0.07 -0.39
C HIS A 422 14.94 -0.66 0.45
N GLU A 423 13.77 -0.03 0.69
CA GLU A 423 12.79 -0.55 1.63
C GLU A 423 12.11 -1.86 1.17
N ASN A 424 12.15 -2.86 2.05
CA ASN A 424 11.55 -4.17 1.78
C ASN A 424 10.03 -4.14 1.63
N THR A 425 9.36 -3.11 2.15
CA THR A 425 7.90 -2.96 2.07
C THR A 425 7.40 -2.68 0.65
N TYR A 426 8.30 -2.32 -0.26
CA TYR A 426 7.98 -2.27 -1.69
C TYR A 426 7.77 -3.64 -2.34
N LYS A 427 8.22 -4.73 -1.70
CA LYS A 427 7.95 -6.09 -2.17
C LYS A 427 6.60 -6.57 -1.66
N GLN A 428 5.71 -6.98 -2.56
CA GLN A 428 4.49 -7.70 -2.23
C GLN A 428 4.82 -9.17 -1.99
N GLN A 429 4.53 -9.68 -0.79
CA GLN A 429 4.77 -11.07 -0.42
C GLN A 429 3.60 -11.96 -0.85
N ASP A 430 2.37 -11.54 -0.56
CA ASP A 430 1.13 -12.24 -0.85
C ASP A 430 -0.01 -11.20 -0.92
N PRO A 431 -1.02 -11.38 -1.77
CA PRO A 431 -1.15 -12.38 -2.83
C PRO A 431 -0.27 -12.10 -4.06
N ALA A 432 -0.38 -12.95 -5.10
CA ALA A 432 0.16 -12.64 -6.43
C ALA A 432 -0.51 -11.38 -7.01
N PRO A 433 0.22 -10.61 -7.84
CA PRO A 433 1.63 -10.70 -8.24
C PRO A 433 2.57 -10.36 -7.08
N ARG A 434 3.64 -11.16 -6.91
CA ARG A 434 4.68 -10.91 -5.89
C ARG A 434 5.71 -9.91 -6.40
N TYR A 435 5.24 -8.74 -6.81
CA TYR A 435 6.06 -7.71 -7.45
C TYR A 435 6.82 -6.85 -6.44
N HIS A 436 7.91 -6.25 -6.90
CA HIS A 436 8.65 -5.20 -6.20
C HIS A 436 8.30 -3.85 -6.79
N ALA A 437 7.65 -2.97 -6.03
CA ALA A 437 7.10 -1.72 -6.56
C ALA A 437 8.17 -0.76 -7.12
N ARG A 438 9.38 -0.69 -6.54
CA ARG A 438 10.51 0.07 -7.10
C ARG A 438 10.84 -0.38 -8.53
N ASN A 439 10.97 -1.68 -8.73
CA ASN A 439 11.30 -2.24 -10.04
C ASN A 439 10.13 -2.06 -11.03
N ALA A 440 8.90 -2.32 -10.55
CA ALA A 440 7.69 -2.12 -11.32
C ALA A 440 7.49 -0.65 -11.74
N ALA A 441 7.74 0.30 -10.83
CA ALA A 441 7.67 1.72 -11.10
C ALA A 441 8.72 2.19 -12.14
N THR A 442 9.91 1.60 -12.11
CA THR A 442 10.96 1.87 -13.11
C THR A 442 10.52 1.41 -14.51
N VAL A 443 9.87 0.25 -14.60
CA VAL A 443 9.33 -0.26 -15.88
C VAL A 443 8.12 0.57 -16.33
N LEU A 444 7.22 0.91 -15.41
CA LEU A 444 6.09 1.80 -15.68
C LEU A 444 6.60 3.13 -16.28
N ALA A 445 7.60 3.75 -15.65
CA ALA A 445 8.22 4.97 -16.16
C ALA A 445 8.77 4.77 -17.58
N ALA A 446 9.46 3.66 -17.85
CA ALA A 446 10.00 3.35 -19.16
C ALA A 446 8.90 3.23 -20.24
N LEU A 447 7.75 2.62 -19.92
CA LEU A 447 6.59 2.50 -20.83
C LEU A 447 6.02 3.87 -21.25
N TYR A 448 6.10 4.87 -20.38
CA TYR A 448 5.68 6.25 -20.64
C TYR A 448 6.82 7.16 -21.18
N GLY A 449 8.04 6.65 -21.33
CA GLY A 449 9.21 7.49 -21.61
C GLY A 449 9.53 8.49 -20.49
N ALA A 450 9.05 8.21 -19.27
CA ALA A 450 9.29 9.01 -18.08
C ALA A 450 10.64 8.69 -17.43
N LYS A 451 11.12 9.60 -16.57
CA LYS A 451 12.36 9.40 -15.81
C LYS A 451 12.05 8.83 -14.43
N THR A 452 13.03 8.11 -13.86
CA THR A 452 12.92 7.54 -12.50
C THR A 452 14.03 8.08 -11.62
N LEU A 453 13.66 8.64 -10.47
CA LEU A 453 14.58 9.03 -9.41
C LEU A 453 14.43 8.05 -8.24
N LEU A 454 15.52 7.39 -7.88
CA LEU A 454 15.60 6.52 -6.71
C LEU A 454 16.33 7.28 -5.61
N GLY A 455 15.68 7.57 -4.51
CA GLY A 455 16.25 8.35 -3.42
C GLY A 455 16.42 7.53 -2.14
N THR A 456 17.57 7.66 -1.48
CA THR A 456 17.84 6.98 -0.22
C THR A 456 19.12 7.47 0.43
N ALA A 457 19.25 7.22 1.75
CA ALA A 457 20.51 7.39 2.46
C ALA A 457 21.39 6.13 2.46
N THR A 458 20.78 4.98 2.25
CA THR A 458 21.46 3.67 2.29
C THR A 458 20.94 2.83 1.12
N PRO A 459 21.46 3.01 -0.09
CA PRO A 459 20.97 2.31 -1.27
C PRO A 459 20.90 0.79 -1.09
N SER A 460 20.05 0.11 -1.86
CA SER A 460 20.14 -1.32 -2.00
C SER A 460 21.38 -1.67 -2.84
N ILE A 461 22.04 -2.76 -2.51
CA ILE A 461 23.26 -3.19 -3.20
C ILE A 461 23.03 -3.36 -4.71
N GLU A 462 21.84 -3.82 -5.10
CA GLU A 462 21.46 -3.97 -6.51
C GLU A 462 21.35 -2.61 -7.23
N THR A 463 20.77 -1.60 -6.57
CA THR A 463 20.68 -0.24 -7.13
C THR A 463 22.04 0.42 -7.19
N TRP A 464 22.84 0.30 -6.14
CA TRP A 464 24.22 0.79 -6.11
C TRP A 464 25.08 0.18 -7.23
N HIS A 465 25.05 -1.14 -7.37
CA HIS A 465 25.77 -1.84 -8.44
C HIS A 465 25.34 -1.37 -9.84
N ASN A 466 24.04 -1.13 -10.07
CA ASN A 466 23.55 -0.57 -11.32
C ASN A 466 24.04 0.88 -11.57
N ALA A 467 24.20 1.67 -10.51
CA ALA A 467 24.75 3.02 -10.62
C ALA A 467 26.26 2.98 -10.92
N MET A 468 27.03 2.19 -10.18
CA MET A 468 28.48 2.03 -10.35
C MET A 468 28.85 1.41 -11.72
N SER A 469 28.01 0.52 -12.24
CA SER A 469 28.19 -0.04 -13.60
C SER A 469 27.80 0.93 -14.73
N GLY A 470 27.36 2.14 -14.39
CA GLY A 470 26.94 3.16 -15.36
C GLY A 470 25.58 2.90 -16.02
N LYS A 471 24.83 1.90 -15.58
CA LYS A 471 23.46 1.66 -16.03
C LYS A 471 22.49 2.74 -15.52
N TYR A 472 22.66 3.20 -14.28
CA TYR A 472 21.94 4.32 -13.68
C TYR A 472 22.86 5.53 -13.55
N GLY A 473 22.28 6.74 -13.46
CA GLY A 473 22.99 7.91 -13.00
C GLY A 473 23.23 7.82 -11.50
N LEU A 474 24.34 8.39 -11.01
CA LEU A 474 24.62 8.54 -9.59
C LEU A 474 24.78 10.02 -9.25
N VAL A 475 24.05 10.48 -8.25
CA VAL A 475 24.22 11.81 -7.66
C VAL A 475 24.32 11.64 -6.15
N GLU A 476 25.35 12.23 -5.57
CA GLU A 476 25.61 12.14 -4.13
C GLU A 476 25.32 13.47 -3.45
N LEU A 477 24.70 13.39 -2.27
CA LEU A 477 24.42 14.52 -1.39
C LEU A 477 24.95 14.19 0.01
N LYS A 478 26.26 14.38 0.20
CA LYS A 478 26.99 13.91 1.38
C LYS A 478 26.82 14.80 2.63
N GLU A 479 26.30 16.02 2.44
CA GLU A 479 26.19 17.00 3.52
C GLU A 479 24.76 17.06 4.09
N ARG A 480 24.67 17.17 5.41
CA ARG A 480 23.40 17.43 6.09
C ARG A 480 23.00 18.90 5.95
N TYR A 481 21.70 19.13 5.94
CA TYR A 481 21.16 20.49 6.00
C TYR A 481 21.69 21.22 7.26
N LYS A 482 22.25 22.42 7.10
CA LYS A 482 22.91 23.23 8.14
C LYS A 482 24.16 22.59 8.75
N GLU A 483 24.89 21.74 8.03
CA GLU A 483 26.18 21.16 8.45
C GLU A 483 26.15 20.43 9.81
N ILE A 484 24.99 19.90 10.20
CA ILE A 484 24.84 19.18 11.45
C ILE A 484 25.69 17.90 11.40
N GLN A 485 26.58 17.70 12.38
CA GLN A 485 27.40 16.49 12.46
C GLN A 485 26.57 15.20 12.61
N LEU A 486 27.10 14.10 12.08
CA LEU A 486 26.54 12.77 12.34
C LEU A 486 26.57 12.45 13.83
N PRO A 487 25.61 11.68 14.36
CA PRO A 487 25.60 11.28 15.76
C PRO A 487 26.83 10.46 16.11
N GLU A 488 27.26 10.52 17.36
CA GLU A 488 28.30 9.67 17.88
C GLU A 488 27.72 8.28 18.19
N ILE A 489 28.22 7.25 17.52
CA ILE A 489 27.83 5.87 17.75
C ILE A 489 28.84 5.19 18.67
N ILE A 490 28.38 4.77 19.83
CA ILE A 490 29.20 4.17 20.89
C ILE A 490 28.83 2.67 20.97
N PRO A 491 29.71 1.77 20.54
CA PRO A 491 29.46 0.33 20.65
C PRO A 491 29.67 -0.14 22.09
N VAL A 492 28.80 -1.05 22.56
CA VAL A 492 28.88 -1.65 23.88
C VAL A 492 28.87 -3.16 23.78
N ASP A 493 29.94 -3.79 24.29
CA ASP A 493 29.98 -5.25 24.38
C ASP A 493 29.10 -5.75 25.52
N ILE A 494 27.89 -6.22 25.17
CA ILE A 494 26.98 -6.78 26.17
C ILE A 494 27.36 -8.20 26.59
N LYS A 495 28.22 -8.94 25.86
CA LYS A 495 28.69 -10.27 26.23
C LYS A 495 29.55 -10.20 27.50
N GLU A 496 30.46 -9.24 27.54
CA GLU A 496 31.30 -9.02 28.73
C GLU A 496 30.49 -8.52 29.92
N LEU A 497 29.55 -7.56 29.69
CA LEU A 497 28.69 -7.03 30.73
C LEU A 497 27.77 -8.10 31.33
N GLN A 498 27.23 -9.00 30.49
CA GLN A 498 26.42 -10.13 30.94
C GLN A 498 27.26 -11.10 31.80
N ARG A 499 28.48 -11.42 31.36
CA ARG A 499 29.41 -12.27 32.14
C ARG A 499 29.70 -11.66 33.51
N LYS A 500 29.90 -10.35 33.59
CA LYS A 500 30.18 -9.61 34.85
C LYS A 500 28.88 -9.31 35.64
N LYS A 501 27.69 -9.73 35.18
CA LYS A 501 26.38 -9.45 35.81
C LYS A 501 26.11 -7.95 36.00
N ARG A 502 26.61 -7.09 35.08
CA ARG A 502 26.43 -5.63 35.13
C ARG A 502 25.28 -5.10 34.27
N MET A 503 24.59 -5.95 33.57
CA MET A 503 23.40 -5.55 32.80
C MET A 503 22.21 -5.39 33.75
N ASN A 504 21.36 -4.38 33.48
CA ASN A 504 20.05 -4.25 34.12
C ASN A 504 18.97 -4.59 33.08
N GLY A 505 18.50 -5.85 33.12
CA GLY A 505 17.66 -6.38 32.06
C GLY A 505 18.36 -6.29 30.70
N PRO A 506 17.73 -5.66 29.68
CA PRO A 506 18.33 -5.47 28.36
C PRO A 506 19.26 -4.24 28.28
N PHE A 507 19.43 -3.47 29.34
CA PHE A 507 20.12 -2.19 29.32
C PHE A 507 21.53 -2.28 29.88
N SER A 508 22.51 -1.72 29.17
CA SER A 508 23.85 -1.51 29.66
C SER A 508 23.92 -0.30 30.61
N PRO A 509 24.86 -0.27 31.56
CA PRO A 509 25.05 0.88 32.44
C PRO A 509 25.25 2.21 31.69
N LEU A 510 25.99 2.17 30.60
CA LEU A 510 26.26 3.35 29.77
C LEU A 510 24.97 3.90 29.13
N LEU A 511 24.11 3.00 28.63
CA LEU A 511 22.82 3.42 28.04
C LEU A 511 21.95 4.07 29.12
N LEU A 512 21.83 3.44 30.32
CA LEU A 512 21.04 3.99 31.41
C LEU A 512 21.56 5.34 31.89
N GLN A 513 22.89 5.54 31.89
CA GLN A 513 23.49 6.81 32.23
C GLN A 513 23.06 7.91 31.24
N TYR A 514 23.17 7.63 29.90
CA TYR A 514 22.81 8.62 28.90
C TYR A 514 21.30 8.92 28.86
N VAL A 515 20.47 7.91 29.15
CA VAL A 515 19.01 8.12 29.30
C VAL A 515 18.73 9.08 30.46
N ARG A 516 19.35 8.90 31.64
CA ARG A 516 19.20 9.83 32.78
C ARG A 516 19.65 11.24 32.41
N GLU A 517 20.83 11.38 31.82
CA GLU A 517 21.36 12.69 31.40
C GLU A 517 20.44 13.39 30.41
N ALA A 518 19.79 12.65 29.50
CA ALA A 518 18.82 13.22 28.56
C ALA A 518 17.55 13.69 29.28
N LEU A 519 16.99 12.87 30.16
CA LEU A 519 15.77 13.19 30.89
C LEU A 519 15.98 14.40 31.82
N GLU A 520 17.13 14.49 32.52
CA GLU A 520 17.50 15.66 33.32
C GLU A 520 17.54 16.96 32.51
N ARG A 521 17.96 16.88 31.23
CA ARG A 521 17.96 18.00 30.29
C ARG A 521 16.64 18.22 29.58
N LYS A 522 15.59 17.46 29.91
CA LYS A 522 14.30 17.45 29.21
C LYS A 522 14.41 17.17 27.70
N GLU A 523 15.38 16.35 27.35
CA GLU A 523 15.60 15.84 26.00
C GLU A 523 14.95 14.47 25.84
N GLN A 524 14.60 14.10 24.60
CA GLN A 524 13.89 12.86 24.32
C GLN A 524 14.84 11.72 23.99
N VAL A 525 14.36 10.49 24.22
CA VAL A 525 15.08 9.24 23.99
C VAL A 525 14.29 8.30 23.08
N ILE A 526 14.98 7.63 22.16
CA ILE A 526 14.43 6.51 21.39
C ILE A 526 15.15 5.23 21.81
N LEU A 527 14.37 4.21 22.19
CA LEU A 527 14.87 2.86 22.43
C LEU A 527 14.41 1.93 21.31
N PHE A 528 15.35 1.49 20.52
CA PHE A 528 15.09 0.65 19.35
C PHE A 528 15.31 -0.81 19.66
N GLN A 529 14.28 -1.62 19.41
CA GLN A 529 14.33 -3.07 19.47
C GLN A 529 13.84 -3.68 18.16
N ASN A 530 14.70 -4.38 17.43
CA ASN A 530 14.26 -5.10 16.24
C ASN A 530 13.45 -6.33 16.62
N ARG A 531 12.14 -6.31 16.32
CA ARG A 531 11.20 -7.40 16.67
C ARG A 531 11.17 -8.53 15.64
N ARG A 532 11.79 -8.40 14.48
CA ARG A 532 11.75 -9.46 13.45
C ARG A 532 12.55 -10.67 13.93
N GLY A 533 11.83 -11.71 14.34
CA GLY A 533 12.37 -12.97 14.84
C GLY A 533 12.03 -13.31 16.30
N PHE A 534 11.55 -12.35 17.10
CA PHE A 534 11.14 -12.58 18.48
C PHE A 534 9.71 -12.08 18.72
N ALA A 535 8.73 -12.86 18.28
CA ALA A 535 7.41 -12.73 18.88
C ALA A 535 7.51 -13.15 20.37
N PRO A 536 6.82 -12.48 21.31
CA PRO A 536 6.75 -12.96 22.68
C PRO A 536 6.16 -14.37 22.66
N MET A 537 7.01 -15.35 22.93
CA MET A 537 6.66 -16.77 22.97
C MET A 537 6.63 -17.23 24.41
N ILE A 538 5.66 -18.05 24.73
CA ILE A 538 5.68 -18.79 25.97
C ILE A 538 6.58 -20.02 25.79
N GLU A 539 7.45 -20.26 26.73
CA GLU A 539 8.27 -21.47 26.82
C GLU A 539 8.12 -22.09 28.21
N CYS A 540 7.99 -23.40 28.25
CA CYS A 540 8.10 -24.13 29.50
C CYS A 540 9.56 -24.17 29.96
N HIS A 541 9.85 -23.62 31.13
CA HIS A 541 11.23 -23.59 31.68
C HIS A 541 11.75 -25.00 32.00
N THR A 542 10.85 -25.95 32.26
CA THR A 542 11.22 -27.32 32.64
C THR A 542 11.62 -28.16 31.43
N CYS A 543 10.84 -28.14 30.33
CA CYS A 543 11.06 -29.04 29.17
C CYS A 543 11.30 -28.32 27.83
N GLY A 544 11.30 -26.98 27.81
CA GLY A 544 11.50 -26.24 26.57
C GLY A 544 10.29 -26.25 25.61
N TRP A 545 9.13 -26.75 26.02
CA TRP A 545 7.94 -26.74 25.17
C TRP A 545 7.51 -25.32 24.82
N VAL A 546 7.21 -25.12 23.54
CA VAL A 546 6.71 -23.85 22.99
C VAL A 546 5.37 -24.12 22.30
N PRO A 547 4.31 -23.31 22.59
CA PRO A 547 3.02 -23.46 21.94
C PRO A 547 3.11 -23.20 20.43
N LYS A 548 2.62 -24.14 19.65
CA LYS A 548 2.54 -24.06 18.20
C LYS A 548 1.10 -23.94 17.73
N CYS A 549 0.89 -23.33 16.58
CA CYS A 549 -0.40 -23.28 15.93
C CYS A 549 -0.83 -24.67 15.45
N LYS A 550 -2.11 -25.02 15.62
CA LYS A 550 -2.65 -26.28 15.11
C LYS A 550 -2.68 -26.35 13.57
N ASN A 551 -2.83 -25.22 12.92
CA ASN A 551 -3.01 -25.11 11.48
C ASN A 551 -1.73 -24.71 10.72
N CYS A 552 -0.77 -24.08 11.41
CA CYS A 552 0.47 -23.55 10.86
C CYS A 552 1.67 -24.14 11.61
N ASP A 553 2.82 -24.21 10.94
CA ASP A 553 4.06 -24.63 11.60
C ASP A 553 4.83 -23.41 12.13
N VAL A 554 4.17 -22.68 13.03
CA VAL A 554 4.72 -21.47 13.67
C VAL A 554 4.41 -21.49 15.15
N SER A 555 5.33 -20.91 15.93
CA SER A 555 5.08 -20.62 17.34
C SER A 555 4.01 -19.54 17.46
N LEU A 556 3.18 -19.64 18.48
CA LEU A 556 2.15 -18.65 18.76
C LEU A 556 2.73 -17.45 19.50
N THR A 557 2.22 -16.30 19.16
CA THR A 557 2.56 -15.05 19.84
C THR A 557 1.69 -14.87 21.07
N TYR A 558 2.29 -14.58 22.19
CA TYR A 558 1.57 -14.29 23.42
C TYR A 558 1.20 -12.82 23.55
N HIS A 559 -0.07 -12.52 23.70
CA HIS A 559 -0.61 -11.17 23.94
C HIS A 559 -0.96 -11.02 25.44
N LYS A 560 -0.07 -10.38 26.19
CA LYS A 560 -0.18 -10.22 27.65
C LYS A 560 -1.50 -9.55 28.07
N GLY A 561 -1.90 -8.47 27.38
CA GLY A 561 -3.13 -7.74 27.71
C GLY A 561 -4.43 -8.53 27.57
N LEU A 562 -4.43 -9.58 26.72
CA LEU A 562 -5.58 -10.46 26.49
C LEU A 562 -5.40 -11.85 27.10
N ASN A 563 -4.22 -12.13 27.65
CA ASN A 563 -3.79 -13.45 28.12
C ASN A 563 -4.03 -14.57 27.10
N GLN A 564 -3.75 -14.29 25.82
CA GLN A 564 -4.05 -15.17 24.70
C GLN A 564 -2.81 -15.45 23.85
N LEU A 565 -2.81 -16.62 23.22
CA LEU A 565 -1.83 -17.08 22.27
C LEU A 565 -2.45 -17.02 20.87
N THR A 566 -1.85 -16.25 19.94
CA THR A 566 -2.42 -16.01 18.60
C THR A 566 -1.44 -16.37 17.50
N CYS A 567 -1.92 -17.04 16.47
CA CYS A 567 -1.20 -17.26 15.21
C CYS A 567 -1.40 -16.07 14.27
N HIS A 568 -0.36 -15.32 13.93
CA HIS A 568 -0.45 -14.19 13.00
C HIS A 568 -0.58 -14.57 11.52
N TYR A 569 -0.58 -15.88 11.21
CA TYR A 569 -0.79 -16.37 9.83
C TYR A 569 -2.24 -16.74 9.54
N CYS A 570 -2.91 -17.41 10.51
CA CYS A 570 -4.28 -17.88 10.30
C CYS A 570 -5.31 -17.36 11.31
N GLY A 571 -4.89 -16.49 12.26
CA GLY A 571 -5.76 -15.94 13.28
C GLY A 571 -6.16 -16.92 14.40
N TYR A 572 -5.70 -18.19 14.34
CA TYR A 572 -6.01 -19.15 15.38
C TYR A 572 -5.56 -18.67 16.75
N THR A 573 -6.49 -18.59 17.68
CA THR A 573 -6.24 -18.04 19.03
C THR A 573 -6.76 -19.01 20.09
N TYR A 574 -5.99 -19.19 21.18
CA TYR A 574 -6.47 -19.87 22.39
C TYR A 574 -5.84 -19.27 23.64
N GLN A 575 -6.43 -19.52 24.79
CA GLN A 575 -5.94 -19.01 26.06
C GLN A 575 -4.64 -19.72 26.49
N LEU A 576 -3.78 -18.99 27.17
CA LEU A 576 -2.56 -19.56 27.75
C LEU A 576 -2.91 -20.72 28.70
N PRO A 577 -2.39 -21.94 28.47
CA PRO A 577 -2.59 -23.05 29.40
C PRO A 577 -1.91 -22.76 30.74
N ARG A 578 -2.52 -23.18 31.85
CA ARG A 578 -1.94 -23.06 33.19
C ARG A 578 -0.85 -24.06 33.48
N ILE A 579 -0.87 -25.17 32.75
CA ILE A 579 0.03 -26.33 32.92
C ILE A 579 0.61 -26.64 31.53
N CYS A 580 1.90 -26.96 31.47
CA CYS A 580 2.56 -27.36 30.25
C CYS A 580 1.94 -28.67 29.69
N PRO A 581 1.44 -28.70 28.46
CA PRO A 581 0.85 -29.93 27.91
C PRO A 581 1.87 -31.05 27.65
N ALA A 582 3.18 -30.77 27.68
CA ALA A 582 4.23 -31.73 27.41
C ALA A 582 4.83 -32.39 28.66
N CYS A 583 4.94 -31.66 29.80
CA CYS A 583 5.56 -32.17 31.01
C CYS A 583 4.79 -31.87 32.27
N GLU A 584 3.57 -31.32 32.16
CA GLU A 584 2.69 -30.96 33.28
C GLU A 584 3.31 -29.92 34.27
N GLY A 585 4.46 -29.34 33.94
CA GLY A 585 5.09 -28.28 34.74
C GLY A 585 4.28 -26.99 34.66
N THR A 586 4.30 -26.20 35.77
CA THR A 586 3.57 -24.95 35.87
C THR A 586 4.41 -23.72 35.50
N ASP A 587 5.73 -23.88 35.29
CA ASP A 587 6.66 -22.79 35.02
C ASP A 587 6.68 -22.42 33.50
N LEU A 588 5.61 -21.79 33.06
CA LEU A 588 5.48 -21.24 31.71
C LEU A 588 5.92 -19.77 31.71
N ARG A 589 7.04 -19.47 31.08
CA ARG A 589 7.60 -18.11 31.07
C ARG A 589 7.54 -17.50 29.67
N ASN A 590 7.38 -16.19 29.63
CA ASN A 590 7.54 -15.43 28.40
C ASN A 590 9.03 -15.37 28.02
N ARG A 591 9.39 -15.97 26.88
CA ARG A 591 10.75 -15.92 26.32
C ARG A 591 10.78 -14.87 25.24
N GLY A 592 11.44 -13.79 25.52
CA GLY A 592 11.70 -12.70 24.58
C GLY A 592 11.48 -11.33 25.20
N PHE A 593 12.38 -10.43 24.93
CA PHE A 593 12.26 -9.03 25.27
C PHE A 593 11.40 -8.38 24.17
N GLY A 594 10.07 -8.54 24.25
CA GLY A 594 9.14 -7.75 23.43
C GLY A 594 9.18 -6.28 23.86
N THR A 595 8.77 -5.39 22.99
CA THR A 595 8.65 -3.95 23.29
C THR A 595 7.82 -3.67 24.53
N GLU A 596 6.85 -4.52 24.84
CA GLU A 596 6.01 -4.46 26.05
C GLU A 596 6.83 -4.66 27.33
N LYS A 597 7.71 -5.67 27.37
CA LYS A 597 8.58 -5.89 28.52
C LYS A 597 9.59 -4.75 28.68
N ILE A 598 10.13 -4.24 27.57
CA ILE A 598 11.03 -3.09 27.59
C ILE A 598 10.32 -1.87 28.18
N GLU A 599 9.04 -1.66 27.82
CA GLU A 599 8.21 -0.59 28.37
C GLU A 599 8.02 -0.74 29.89
N ASP A 600 7.69 -1.95 30.35
CA ASP A 600 7.56 -2.24 31.79
C ASP A 600 8.88 -1.98 32.52
N ASP A 601 10.00 -2.49 31.99
CA ASP A 601 11.33 -2.32 32.59
C ASP A 601 11.76 -0.84 32.64
N VAL A 602 11.48 -0.07 31.57
CA VAL A 602 11.78 1.38 31.50
C VAL A 602 10.95 2.17 32.50
N LYS A 603 9.66 1.87 32.67
CA LYS A 603 8.79 2.53 33.64
C LYS A 603 9.23 2.27 35.10
N LEU A 604 9.79 1.09 35.35
CA LEU A 604 10.37 0.78 36.70
C LEU A 604 11.67 1.54 36.93
N LEU A 605 12.50 1.73 35.91
CA LEU A 605 13.80 2.41 36.04
C LEU A 605 13.70 3.94 36.02
N PHE A 606 12.66 4.47 35.37
CA PHE A 606 12.42 5.90 35.21
C PHE A 606 10.94 6.23 35.45
N PRO A 607 10.47 6.15 36.71
CA PRO A 607 9.04 6.31 37.03
C PRO A 607 8.50 7.71 36.74
N GLU A 608 9.34 8.72 36.68
CA GLU A 608 8.98 10.11 36.36
C GLU A 608 8.87 10.38 34.85
N ALA A 609 9.40 9.47 34.01
CA ALA A 609 9.39 9.66 32.57
C ALA A 609 8.09 9.16 31.90
N THR A 610 7.58 9.93 30.97
CA THR A 610 6.47 9.49 30.12
C THR A 610 6.99 8.57 29.01
N VAL A 611 6.45 7.35 28.96
CA VAL A 611 6.90 6.30 28.04
C VAL A 611 5.79 5.95 27.07
N ALA A 612 6.10 5.94 25.78
CA ALA A 612 5.20 5.44 24.74
C ALA A 612 5.84 4.31 23.93
N ARG A 613 4.99 3.41 23.43
CA ARG A 613 5.40 2.29 22.58
C ARG A 613 4.85 2.45 21.17
N MET A 614 5.73 2.27 20.17
CA MET A 614 5.38 2.30 18.76
C MET A 614 5.73 0.97 18.09
N ASP A 615 4.77 0.08 18.04
CA ASP A 615 4.87 -1.22 17.36
C ASP A 615 3.56 -1.57 16.64
N LEU A 616 3.51 -2.76 16.01
CA LEU A 616 2.34 -3.19 15.25
C LEU A 616 1.07 -3.29 16.10
N ASP A 617 1.21 -3.60 17.39
CA ASP A 617 0.07 -3.79 18.29
C ASP A 617 -0.53 -2.44 18.74
N THR A 618 0.31 -1.45 19.01
CA THR A 618 -0.10 -0.10 19.43
C THR A 618 -0.53 0.80 18.24
N THR A 619 -0.10 0.47 17.04
CA THR A 619 -0.32 1.28 15.84
C THR A 619 -1.26 0.62 14.83
N ARG A 620 -2.19 -0.23 15.29
CA ARG A 620 -3.18 -0.91 14.40
C ARG A 620 -4.07 0.05 13.65
N THR A 621 -4.33 1.23 14.21
CA THR A 621 -5.13 2.27 13.57
C THR A 621 -4.26 3.46 13.18
N ARG A 622 -4.60 4.11 12.06
CA ARG A 622 -3.95 5.35 11.64
C ARG A 622 -3.99 6.41 12.73
N ALA A 623 -5.15 6.60 13.36
CA ALA A 623 -5.31 7.58 14.44
C ALA A 623 -4.42 7.31 15.67
N ALA A 624 -4.22 6.03 16.03
CA ALA A 624 -3.30 5.66 17.13
C ALA A 624 -1.84 5.95 16.75
N TYR A 625 -1.45 5.63 15.52
CA TYR A 625 -0.12 5.93 14.98
C TYR A 625 0.16 7.45 14.98
N GLU A 626 -0.76 8.24 14.39
CA GLU A 626 -0.62 9.70 14.31
C GLU A 626 -0.59 10.36 15.70
N ARG A 627 -1.38 9.85 16.65
CA ARG A 627 -1.37 10.35 18.02
C ARG A 627 -0.03 10.13 18.74
N ILE A 628 0.55 8.91 18.65
CA ILE A 628 1.84 8.61 19.27
C ILE A 628 2.93 9.55 18.71
N ILE A 629 2.94 9.79 17.41
CA ILE A 629 3.90 10.70 16.77
C ILE A 629 3.69 12.12 17.26
N ALA A 630 2.44 12.62 17.23
CA ALA A 630 2.13 13.98 17.64
C ALA A 630 2.47 14.23 19.12
N ASP A 631 2.18 13.27 20.01
CA ASP A 631 2.51 13.39 21.44
C ASP A 631 4.04 13.39 21.66
N PHE A 632 4.78 12.62 20.87
CA PHE A 632 6.25 12.64 20.94
C PHE A 632 6.83 13.94 20.35
N GLU A 633 6.33 14.41 19.23
CA GLU A 633 6.76 15.71 18.65
C GLU A 633 6.49 16.91 19.57
N GLN A 634 5.37 16.87 20.29
CA GLN A 634 4.99 17.94 21.22
C GLN A 634 5.72 17.86 22.57
N GLY A 635 6.61 16.87 22.75
CA GLY A 635 7.35 16.68 24.01
C GLY A 635 6.50 16.14 25.16
N LYS A 636 5.32 15.56 24.88
CA LYS A 636 4.48 14.92 25.89
C LYS A 636 4.97 13.51 26.26
N THR A 637 5.84 12.94 25.45
CA THR A 637 6.47 11.64 25.67
C THR A 637 7.97 11.83 25.72
N ASP A 638 8.62 11.34 26.78
CA ASP A 638 10.06 11.48 27.00
C ASP A 638 10.83 10.33 26.34
N ILE A 639 10.31 9.10 26.45
CA ILE A 639 10.94 7.89 25.92
C ILE A 639 10.02 7.18 24.95
N LEU A 640 10.47 7.05 23.71
CA LEU A 640 9.77 6.29 22.69
C LEU A 640 10.44 4.92 22.48
N ILE A 641 9.73 3.86 22.77
CA ILE A 641 10.19 2.49 22.53
C ILE A 641 9.58 1.99 21.24
N GLY A 642 10.42 1.54 20.31
CA GLY A 642 9.83 1.12 19.04
C GLY A 642 10.64 0.10 18.24
N THR A 643 9.96 -0.42 17.23
CA THR A 643 10.53 -1.34 16.24
C THR A 643 10.96 -0.55 14.99
N GLN A 644 11.06 -1.20 13.84
CA GLN A 644 11.37 -0.53 12.56
C GLN A 644 10.47 0.67 12.24
N MET A 645 9.35 0.86 12.92
CA MET A 645 8.46 1.99 12.69
C MET A 645 9.08 3.33 13.14
N VAL A 646 9.91 3.33 14.18
CA VAL A 646 10.58 4.55 14.66
C VAL A 646 11.77 4.98 13.79
N SER A 647 12.26 4.09 12.92
CA SER A 647 13.40 4.39 12.05
C SER A 647 13.00 5.16 10.79
N LYS A 648 11.71 5.26 10.45
CA LYS A 648 11.25 5.63 9.10
C LYS A 648 10.40 6.90 9.09
N GLY A 649 10.69 7.82 8.17
CA GLY A 649 9.82 8.92 7.79
C GLY A 649 9.45 9.93 8.88
N LEU A 650 10.08 9.85 10.05
CA LEU A 650 9.80 10.72 11.20
C LEU A 650 10.96 11.69 11.42
N ASP A 651 10.63 12.91 11.77
CA ASP A 651 11.59 13.97 12.03
C ASP A 651 11.36 14.51 13.46
N PHE A 652 12.26 14.18 14.38
CA PHE A 652 12.15 14.58 15.77
C PHE A 652 13.31 15.51 16.17
N ASP A 653 12.97 16.70 16.59
CA ASP A 653 13.94 17.76 16.89
C ASP A 653 14.63 17.63 18.25
N HIS A 654 14.01 16.94 19.21
CA HIS A 654 14.44 16.90 20.62
C HIS A 654 15.11 15.59 21.03
N VAL A 655 15.32 14.65 20.10
CA VAL A 655 15.95 13.36 20.39
C VAL A 655 17.47 13.51 20.51
N SER A 656 18.01 13.32 21.71
CA SER A 656 19.45 13.40 21.98
C SER A 656 20.12 12.03 22.10
N VAL A 657 19.37 11.01 22.57
CA VAL A 657 19.89 9.66 22.79
C VAL A 657 19.06 8.64 22.03
N VAL A 658 19.76 7.73 21.36
CA VAL A 658 19.16 6.54 20.74
C VAL A 658 19.85 5.28 21.27
N GLY A 659 19.08 4.34 21.80
CA GLY A 659 19.57 3.05 22.25
C GLY A 659 19.17 1.93 21.29
N ILE A 660 20.14 1.30 20.62
CA ILE A 660 19.94 0.06 19.86
C ILE A 660 20.18 -1.11 20.83
N LEU A 661 19.10 -1.73 21.30
CA LEU A 661 19.18 -2.66 22.42
C LEU A 661 19.85 -4.00 22.08
N ASN A 662 19.76 -4.47 20.83
CA ASN A 662 20.37 -5.72 20.40
C ASN A 662 20.60 -5.74 18.89
N ALA A 663 21.83 -5.47 18.45
CA ALA A 663 22.21 -5.51 17.04
C ALA A 663 22.34 -6.95 16.50
N ASP A 664 22.66 -7.93 17.38
CA ASP A 664 22.88 -9.32 16.97
C ASP A 664 21.64 -9.97 16.33
N THR A 665 20.44 -9.53 16.70
CA THR A 665 19.19 -10.02 16.10
C THR A 665 19.06 -9.67 14.62
N MET A 666 19.71 -8.60 14.17
CA MET A 666 19.77 -8.19 12.78
C MET A 666 20.88 -8.91 12.03
N LEU A 667 22.06 -9.02 12.66
CA LEU A 667 23.25 -9.65 12.07
C LEU A 667 23.07 -11.16 11.85
N ASN A 668 22.41 -11.84 12.81
CA ASN A 668 22.24 -13.30 12.78
C ASN A 668 20.95 -13.77 12.08
N TYR A 669 20.30 -12.89 11.30
CA TYR A 669 19.13 -13.30 10.55
C TYR A 669 19.53 -14.24 9.38
N PRO A 670 18.87 -15.39 9.16
CA PRO A 670 19.28 -16.37 8.16
C PRO A 670 18.86 -15.96 6.73
N ASP A 671 19.43 -14.86 6.25
CA ASP A 671 19.21 -14.30 4.91
C ASP A 671 20.53 -13.71 4.40
N PHE A 672 20.83 -13.88 3.13
CA PHE A 672 22.06 -13.33 2.52
C PHE A 672 22.09 -11.79 2.51
N ARG A 673 20.96 -11.13 2.73
CA ARG A 673 20.85 -9.67 2.90
C ARG A 673 20.95 -9.21 4.35
N ALA A 674 21.23 -10.11 5.29
CA ALA A 674 21.19 -9.78 6.72
C ALA A 674 22.11 -8.61 7.06
N TYR A 675 23.34 -8.61 6.53
CA TYR A 675 24.34 -7.58 6.81
C TYR A 675 23.99 -6.23 6.17
N GLU A 676 23.53 -6.24 4.91
CA GLU A 676 23.02 -5.05 4.25
C GLU A 676 21.86 -4.43 5.04
N ARG A 677 20.87 -5.25 5.43
CA ARG A 677 19.71 -4.78 6.19
C ARG A 677 20.08 -4.29 7.60
N ALA A 678 21.04 -4.98 8.24
CA ALA A 678 21.53 -4.56 9.54
C ALA A 678 22.20 -3.19 9.46
N PHE A 679 23.08 -2.98 8.48
CA PHE A 679 23.71 -1.69 8.22
C PHE A 679 22.67 -0.60 7.97
N GLN A 680 21.76 -0.82 7.01
CA GLN A 680 20.69 0.13 6.64
C GLN A 680 19.86 0.53 7.85
N LEU A 681 19.42 -0.44 8.64
CA LEU A 681 18.54 -0.18 9.77
C LEU A 681 19.26 0.52 10.91
N MET A 682 20.50 0.11 11.24
CA MET A 682 21.32 0.77 12.27
C MET A 682 21.66 2.21 11.89
N ALA A 683 22.03 2.46 10.63
CA ALA A 683 22.32 3.80 10.13
C ALA A 683 21.06 4.70 10.14
N GLN A 684 19.91 4.16 9.75
CA GLN A 684 18.64 4.91 9.80
C GLN A 684 18.22 5.28 11.22
N VAL A 685 18.30 4.32 12.14
CA VAL A 685 17.97 4.53 13.56
C VAL A 685 18.94 5.51 14.18
N ALA A 686 20.24 5.36 13.92
CA ALA A 686 21.27 6.29 14.37
C ALA A 686 21.00 7.71 13.87
N GLY A 687 20.58 7.85 12.61
CA GLY A 687 20.23 9.14 12.00
C GLY A 687 19.08 9.89 12.69
N ARG A 688 18.38 9.29 13.65
CA ARG A 688 17.33 9.95 14.47
C ARG A 688 17.91 10.75 15.64
N ALA A 689 19.12 10.44 16.06
CA ALA A 689 19.79 11.18 17.15
C ALA A 689 20.42 12.48 16.63
N GLY A 690 20.27 13.56 17.39
CA GLY A 690 20.96 14.84 17.20
C GLY A 690 20.40 15.68 16.06
N ARG A 691 19.76 16.79 16.42
CA ARG A 691 19.29 17.86 15.53
C ARG A 691 19.35 19.20 16.27
N LYS A 692 19.22 20.32 15.57
CA LYS A 692 19.24 21.67 16.15
C LYS A 692 20.43 21.96 17.08
N ASN A 693 21.64 21.91 16.51
CA ASN A 693 22.89 22.36 17.13
C ASN A 693 23.54 21.47 18.20
N LYS A 694 23.05 20.22 18.40
CA LYS A 694 23.71 19.25 19.29
C LYS A 694 23.97 17.94 18.57
N ARG A 695 25.19 17.41 18.71
CA ARG A 695 25.52 16.07 18.24
C ARG A 695 24.81 15.04 19.12
N GLY A 696 23.97 14.18 18.53
CA GLY A 696 23.28 13.09 19.23
C GLY A 696 24.20 11.94 19.58
N ARG A 697 23.80 11.12 20.55
CA ARG A 697 24.52 9.91 20.95
C ARG A 697 23.69 8.68 20.65
N VAL A 698 24.36 7.65 20.14
CA VAL A 698 23.75 6.36 19.84
C VAL A 698 24.51 5.28 20.59
N VAL A 699 23.83 4.57 21.48
CA VAL A 699 24.40 3.41 22.17
C VAL A 699 24.02 2.14 21.41
N LEU A 700 25.02 1.49 20.81
CA LEU A 700 24.83 0.27 20.04
C LEU A 700 25.25 -0.94 20.86
N GLN A 701 24.30 -1.71 21.37
CA GLN A 701 24.57 -2.90 22.18
C GLN A 701 24.67 -4.16 21.30
N THR A 702 25.77 -4.88 21.40
CA THR A 702 26.02 -6.12 20.64
C THR A 702 26.90 -7.09 21.42
N LYS A 703 26.76 -8.38 21.15
CA LYS A 703 27.70 -9.46 21.60
C LYS A 703 28.86 -9.66 20.62
N SER A 704 28.71 -9.12 19.41
CA SER A 704 29.60 -9.34 18.27
C SER A 704 30.27 -8.02 17.86
N ILE A 705 30.94 -7.36 18.82
CA ILE A 705 31.52 -6.03 18.62
C ILE A 705 32.58 -6.01 17.51
N GLU A 706 33.28 -7.14 17.28
CA GLU A 706 34.30 -7.28 16.27
C GLU A 706 33.74 -7.59 14.86
N HIS A 707 32.42 -7.74 14.75
CA HIS A 707 31.80 -8.03 13.46
C HIS A 707 32.01 -6.86 12.48
N PRO A 708 32.48 -7.11 11.22
CA PRO A 708 32.86 -6.05 10.27
C PRO A 708 31.82 -4.96 10.05
N ILE A 709 30.54 -5.27 10.14
CA ILE A 709 29.43 -4.31 10.00
C ILE A 709 29.42 -3.26 11.11
N ILE A 710 29.88 -3.58 12.32
CA ILE A 710 29.82 -2.65 13.45
C ILE A 710 30.74 -1.43 13.23
N PRO A 711 32.05 -1.58 12.94
CA PRO A 711 32.89 -0.43 12.62
C PRO A 711 32.43 0.31 11.38
N GLN A 712 31.89 -0.37 10.36
CA GLN A 712 31.35 0.27 9.17
C GLN A 712 30.12 1.17 9.48
N VAL A 713 29.23 0.72 10.37
CA VAL A 713 28.09 1.55 10.83
C VAL A 713 28.59 2.76 11.64
N ILE A 714 29.60 2.57 12.51
CA ILE A 714 30.17 3.65 13.32
C ILE A 714 30.80 4.73 12.43
N ALA A 715 31.54 4.30 11.42
CA ALA A 715 32.21 5.19 10.47
C ALA A 715 31.24 5.72 9.38
N ASN A 716 29.99 5.24 9.33
CA ASN A 716 29.06 5.44 8.21
C ASN A 716 29.67 5.06 6.84
N ASP A 717 30.49 4.01 6.85
CA ASP A 717 31.20 3.49 5.67
C ASP A 717 30.27 2.55 4.87
N TYR A 718 29.40 3.16 4.05
CA TYR A 718 28.50 2.42 3.17
C TYR A 718 29.27 1.70 2.06
N GLU A 719 30.26 2.33 1.46
CA GLU A 719 31.02 1.79 0.34
C GLU A 719 31.82 0.53 0.76
N GLY A 720 32.51 0.58 1.90
CA GLY A 720 33.24 -0.58 2.42
C GLY A 720 32.31 -1.76 2.76
N MET A 721 31.11 -1.48 3.27
CA MET A 721 30.08 -2.52 3.48
C MET A 721 29.67 -3.15 2.16
N VAL A 722 29.39 -2.34 1.14
CA VAL A 722 28.95 -2.84 -0.18
C VAL A 722 30.03 -3.67 -0.85
N ASP A 723 31.28 -3.24 -0.84
CA ASP A 723 32.40 -3.97 -1.46
C ASP A 723 32.56 -5.36 -0.85
N GLY A 724 32.51 -5.45 0.49
CA GLY A 724 32.55 -6.74 1.18
C GLY A 724 31.36 -7.64 0.78
N GLN A 725 30.17 -7.07 0.72
CA GLN A 725 28.96 -7.81 0.36
C GLN A 725 28.93 -8.22 -1.12
N LEU A 726 29.41 -7.40 -2.03
CA LEU A 726 29.46 -7.74 -3.45
C LEU A 726 30.41 -8.91 -3.71
N ALA A 727 31.58 -8.94 -3.05
CA ALA A 727 32.50 -10.06 -3.15
C ALA A 727 31.87 -11.38 -2.67
N GLU A 728 31.18 -11.35 -1.51
CA GLU A 728 30.48 -12.50 -0.96
C GLU A 728 29.33 -12.96 -1.88
N ARG A 729 28.51 -12.03 -2.38
CA ARG A 729 27.39 -12.34 -3.28
C ARG A 729 27.83 -12.91 -4.62
N GLN A 730 28.96 -12.48 -5.14
CA GLN A 730 29.54 -13.07 -6.35
C GLN A 730 29.97 -14.52 -6.11
N MET A 731 30.65 -14.78 -5.00
CA MET A 731 31.12 -16.13 -4.62
C MET A 731 29.95 -17.11 -4.45
N PHE A 732 28.88 -16.67 -3.79
CA PHE A 732 27.70 -17.51 -3.48
C PHE A 732 26.57 -17.42 -4.49
N HIS A 733 26.79 -16.80 -5.63
CA HIS A 733 25.79 -16.68 -6.71
C HIS A 733 24.49 -16.01 -6.25
N TYR A 734 24.61 -14.80 -5.69
CA TYR A 734 23.47 -13.97 -5.26
C TYR A 734 23.31 -12.70 -6.10
N PRO A 735 22.13 -12.02 -6.04
CA PRO A 735 21.96 -10.70 -6.63
C PRO A 735 23.02 -9.69 -6.13
N PRO A 736 23.56 -8.82 -7.01
CA PRO A 736 23.10 -8.46 -8.35
C PRO A 736 23.61 -9.37 -9.49
N TYR A 737 24.48 -10.33 -9.24
CA TYR A 737 25.10 -11.16 -10.29
C TYR A 737 24.18 -12.26 -10.80
N TYR A 738 23.30 -12.75 -9.93
CA TYR A 738 22.30 -13.78 -10.23
C TYR A 738 20.91 -13.29 -9.88
N ARG A 739 19.92 -13.85 -10.53
CA ARG A 739 18.52 -13.71 -10.16
C ARG A 739 18.07 -14.94 -9.38
N LEU A 740 17.28 -14.71 -8.35
CA LEU A 740 16.70 -15.78 -7.55
C LEU A 740 15.24 -15.97 -7.94
N ILE A 741 14.85 -17.23 -8.11
CA ILE A 741 13.46 -17.63 -8.28
C ILE A 741 13.18 -18.70 -7.24
N TYR A 742 12.26 -18.41 -6.30
CA TYR A 742 11.77 -19.40 -5.38
C TYR A 742 10.52 -20.05 -5.98
N VAL A 743 10.56 -21.39 -6.07
CA VAL A 743 9.44 -22.21 -6.50
C VAL A 743 8.86 -22.84 -5.25
N TYR A 744 7.66 -22.42 -4.89
CA TYR A 744 6.94 -22.95 -3.75
C TYR A 744 5.91 -23.96 -4.19
N LEU A 745 5.89 -25.11 -3.50
CA LEU A 745 4.93 -26.17 -3.70
C LEU A 745 4.09 -26.33 -2.44
N LYS A 746 2.78 -26.45 -2.61
CA LYS A 746 1.84 -26.64 -1.49
C LYS A 746 0.94 -27.87 -1.74
N ASN A 747 0.69 -28.63 -0.69
CA ASN A 747 -0.29 -29.72 -0.67
C ASN A 747 -0.77 -29.99 0.76
N ARG A 748 -1.94 -30.62 0.90
CA ARG A 748 -2.49 -31.04 2.20
C ARG A 748 -1.81 -32.30 2.74
N ASN A 749 -1.32 -33.16 1.88
CA ASN A 749 -0.59 -34.35 2.24
C ASN A 749 0.91 -34.12 2.18
N GLU A 750 1.60 -34.21 3.32
CA GLU A 750 3.03 -33.89 3.42
C GLU A 750 3.90 -34.91 2.65
N ALA A 751 3.62 -36.21 2.78
CA ALA A 751 4.39 -37.24 2.09
C ALA A 751 4.27 -37.15 0.56
N LEU A 752 3.05 -36.90 0.06
CA LEU A 752 2.80 -36.64 -1.35
C LEU A 752 3.53 -35.36 -1.83
N LEU A 753 3.53 -34.30 -1.01
CA LEU A 753 4.23 -33.06 -1.32
C LEU A 753 5.74 -33.29 -1.43
N ASP A 754 6.33 -34.11 -0.55
CA ASP A 754 7.76 -34.43 -0.62
C ASP A 754 8.10 -35.14 -1.93
N LEU A 755 7.28 -36.10 -2.35
CA LEU A 755 7.43 -36.77 -3.63
C LEU A 755 7.30 -35.81 -4.82
N MET A 756 6.26 -34.94 -4.80
CA MET A 756 6.06 -33.88 -5.81
C MET A 756 7.28 -32.96 -5.89
N ALA A 757 7.79 -32.51 -4.75
CA ALA A 757 8.91 -31.59 -4.67
C ALA A 757 10.22 -32.22 -5.18
N GLN A 758 10.48 -33.47 -4.84
CA GLN A 758 11.63 -34.20 -5.36
C GLN A 758 11.54 -34.43 -6.88
N THR A 759 10.34 -34.81 -7.38
CA THR A 759 10.13 -35.01 -8.82
C THR A 759 10.32 -33.71 -9.58
N MET A 760 9.75 -32.60 -9.11
CA MET A 760 9.90 -31.28 -9.74
C MET A 760 11.34 -30.80 -9.71
N ALA A 761 12.03 -30.94 -8.58
CA ALA A 761 13.43 -30.59 -8.47
C ALA A 761 14.32 -31.45 -9.42
N GLY A 762 14.02 -32.74 -9.58
CA GLY A 762 14.69 -33.60 -10.53
C GLY A 762 14.52 -33.11 -11.97
N LYS A 763 13.27 -32.83 -12.41
CA LYS A 763 13.01 -32.27 -13.75
C LYS A 763 13.71 -30.92 -13.96
N LEU A 764 13.70 -30.06 -12.97
CA LEU A 764 14.38 -28.74 -13.04
C LEU A 764 15.90 -28.90 -13.11
N ARG A 765 16.50 -29.87 -12.39
CA ARG A 765 17.95 -30.13 -12.47
C ARG A 765 18.41 -30.67 -13.84
N VAL A 766 17.56 -31.42 -14.53
CA VAL A 766 17.86 -31.82 -15.90
C VAL A 766 18.02 -30.60 -16.82
N ILE A 767 17.24 -29.54 -16.58
CA ILE A 767 17.26 -28.33 -17.41
C ILE A 767 18.35 -27.33 -16.94
N PHE A 768 18.39 -27.07 -15.62
CA PHE A 768 19.18 -25.99 -15.03
C PHE A 768 20.44 -26.45 -14.29
N GLY A 769 20.66 -27.77 -14.16
CA GLY A 769 21.84 -28.33 -13.51
C GLY A 769 21.98 -27.90 -12.04
N ASN A 770 23.19 -27.52 -11.67
CA ASN A 770 23.57 -27.10 -10.30
C ASN A 770 22.94 -25.78 -9.84
N ARG A 771 22.24 -25.08 -10.72
CA ARG A 771 21.48 -23.83 -10.38
C ARG A 771 20.25 -24.10 -9.53
N VAL A 772 19.87 -25.40 -9.35
CA VAL A 772 18.66 -25.82 -8.60
C VAL A 772 19.08 -26.37 -7.24
N LEU A 773 18.64 -25.68 -6.18
CA LEU A 773 18.86 -26.05 -4.78
C LEU A 773 17.55 -26.48 -4.12
N GLY A 774 17.66 -27.38 -3.15
CA GLY A 774 16.49 -27.94 -2.47
C GLY A 774 15.96 -29.23 -3.17
N PRO A 775 14.73 -29.70 -2.87
CA PRO A 775 13.67 -29.00 -2.11
C PRO A 775 13.93 -28.96 -0.60
N ASP A 776 13.60 -27.85 0.04
CA ASP A 776 13.76 -27.64 1.47
C ASP A 776 12.45 -27.23 2.14
N LYS A 777 12.36 -27.41 3.46
CA LYS A 777 11.29 -26.85 4.28
C LYS A 777 11.58 -25.36 4.52
N PRO A 778 10.70 -24.43 4.10
CA PRO A 778 10.86 -23.03 4.46
C PRO A 778 10.66 -22.82 5.96
N PRO A 779 11.06 -21.64 6.54
CA PRO A 779 10.88 -21.35 7.98
C PRO A 779 9.44 -21.52 8.45
N VAL A 780 8.46 -21.23 7.59
CA VAL A 780 7.05 -21.57 7.78
C VAL A 780 6.69 -22.67 6.82
N ALA A 781 6.80 -23.91 7.30
CA ALA A 781 6.61 -25.11 6.47
C ALA A 781 5.15 -25.55 6.34
N ARG A 782 4.22 -24.92 7.08
CA ARG A 782 2.77 -25.17 6.98
C ARG A 782 1.97 -23.93 7.29
N VAL A 783 1.02 -23.61 6.42
CA VAL A 783 0.05 -22.52 6.63
C VAL A 783 -1.37 -23.06 6.45
N GLN A 784 -2.23 -22.82 7.43
CA GLN A 784 -3.54 -23.46 7.51
C GLN A 784 -3.39 -25.01 7.44
N THR A 785 -3.96 -25.65 6.46
CA THR A 785 -3.85 -27.11 6.29
C THR A 785 -2.85 -27.50 5.19
N LEU A 786 -2.13 -26.54 4.60
CA LEU A 786 -1.21 -26.75 3.49
C LEU A 786 0.23 -26.82 3.97
N PHE A 787 0.91 -27.91 3.71
CA PHE A 787 2.36 -28.05 3.82
C PHE A 787 3.05 -27.36 2.66
N ILE A 788 4.28 -26.88 2.89
CA ILE A 788 5.03 -26.07 1.94
C ILE A 788 6.43 -26.65 1.76
N ARG A 789 6.89 -26.70 0.50
CA ARG A 789 8.28 -26.95 0.12
C ARG A 789 8.77 -25.86 -0.78
N LYS A 790 10.07 -25.60 -0.75
CA LYS A 790 10.72 -24.54 -1.51
C LYS A 790 11.88 -25.11 -2.31
N ILE A 791 11.92 -24.82 -3.60
CA ILE A 791 13.05 -25.05 -4.49
C ILE A 791 13.61 -23.66 -4.85
N VAL A 792 14.93 -23.53 -4.86
CA VAL A 792 15.60 -22.28 -5.24
C VAL A 792 16.29 -22.47 -6.59
N VAL A 793 16.01 -21.56 -7.51
CA VAL A 793 16.67 -21.54 -8.82
C VAL A 793 17.48 -20.25 -8.93
N LYS A 794 18.81 -20.36 -9.16
CA LYS A 794 19.74 -19.25 -9.32
C LYS A 794 20.10 -19.11 -10.79
N ILE A 795 19.76 -17.98 -11.39
CA ILE A 795 19.96 -17.74 -12.83
C ILE A 795 20.87 -16.53 -13.02
N GLU A 796 21.89 -16.67 -13.86
CA GLU A 796 22.78 -15.58 -14.23
C GLU A 796 21.99 -14.42 -14.83
N THR A 797 22.34 -13.18 -14.47
CA THR A 797 21.61 -11.98 -14.96
C THR A 797 21.66 -11.82 -16.48
N LYS A 798 22.65 -12.40 -17.15
CA LYS A 798 22.80 -12.40 -18.61
C LYS A 798 21.95 -13.46 -19.32
N ALA A 799 21.37 -14.42 -18.59
CA ALA A 799 20.54 -15.47 -19.18
C ALA A 799 19.21 -14.91 -19.76
N PRO A 800 18.68 -15.52 -20.84
CA PRO A 800 17.42 -15.10 -21.47
C PRO A 800 16.23 -15.48 -20.56
N MET A 801 15.81 -14.55 -19.72
CA MET A 801 14.77 -14.80 -18.70
C MET A 801 13.43 -15.24 -19.28
N ALA A 802 13.08 -14.84 -20.49
CA ALA A 802 11.88 -15.33 -21.16
C ALA A 802 11.93 -16.86 -21.32
N ARG A 803 13.07 -17.40 -21.76
CA ARG A 803 13.26 -18.85 -21.90
C ARG A 803 13.27 -19.58 -20.57
N VAL A 804 13.86 -18.97 -19.52
CA VAL A 804 13.83 -19.54 -18.17
C VAL A 804 12.40 -19.67 -17.67
N ARG A 805 11.58 -18.64 -17.84
CA ARG A 805 10.18 -18.63 -17.44
C ARG A 805 9.37 -19.68 -18.21
N GLU A 806 9.54 -19.73 -19.53
CA GLU A 806 8.89 -20.74 -20.36
C GLU A 806 9.19 -22.17 -19.85
N LEU A 807 10.46 -22.49 -19.58
CA LEU A 807 10.87 -23.81 -19.09
C LEU A 807 10.31 -24.13 -17.70
N LEU A 808 10.25 -23.14 -16.78
CA LEU A 808 9.63 -23.30 -15.48
C LEU A 808 8.14 -23.62 -15.59
N LEU A 809 7.41 -22.90 -16.43
CA LEU A 809 5.98 -23.11 -16.66
C LEU A 809 5.72 -24.44 -17.39
N GLN A 810 6.60 -24.84 -18.30
CA GLN A 810 6.54 -26.15 -18.96
C GLN A 810 6.64 -27.29 -17.93
N VAL A 811 7.66 -27.25 -17.06
CA VAL A 811 7.82 -28.27 -16.00
C VAL A 811 6.60 -28.28 -15.07
N GLN A 812 6.08 -27.12 -14.70
CA GLN A 812 4.84 -27.04 -13.89
C GLN A 812 3.66 -27.72 -14.61
N LYS A 813 3.47 -27.45 -15.90
CA LYS A 813 2.39 -28.03 -16.71
C LYS A 813 2.55 -29.54 -16.79
N GLU A 814 3.75 -30.04 -17.05
CA GLU A 814 4.04 -31.50 -17.08
C GLU A 814 3.72 -32.15 -15.75
N MET A 815 4.06 -31.51 -14.60
CA MET A 815 3.75 -32.03 -13.27
C MET A 815 2.23 -32.14 -13.05
N ILE A 816 1.48 -31.10 -13.39
CA ILE A 816 0.01 -31.07 -13.15
C ILE A 816 -0.74 -32.04 -14.08
N MET A 817 -0.18 -32.36 -15.25
CA MET A 817 -0.75 -33.35 -16.16
C MET A 817 -0.70 -34.80 -15.62
N GLU A 818 0.20 -35.10 -14.70
CA GLU A 818 0.25 -36.39 -14.04
C GLU A 818 -0.91 -36.52 -13.04
N ASP A 819 -1.79 -37.49 -13.20
CA ASP A 819 -3.02 -37.68 -12.38
C ASP A 819 -2.75 -37.66 -10.88
N ARG A 820 -1.65 -38.25 -10.44
CA ARG A 820 -1.22 -38.28 -9.04
C ARG A 820 -0.82 -36.90 -8.49
N PHE A 821 -0.55 -35.93 -9.36
CA PHE A 821 -0.06 -34.57 -8.98
C PHE A 821 -1.06 -33.46 -9.26
N LYS A 822 -2.28 -33.75 -9.70
CA LYS A 822 -3.33 -32.76 -9.97
C LYS A 822 -3.64 -31.82 -8.79
N SER A 823 -3.41 -32.26 -7.55
CA SER A 823 -3.62 -31.46 -6.33
C SER A 823 -2.44 -30.56 -5.96
N LEU A 824 -1.38 -30.55 -6.78
CA LEU A 824 -0.21 -29.69 -6.57
C LEU A 824 -0.55 -28.21 -6.81
N ILE A 825 -0.25 -27.39 -5.82
CA ILE A 825 -0.33 -25.92 -5.97
C ILE A 825 1.11 -25.40 -6.07
N VAL A 826 1.42 -24.74 -7.19
CA VAL A 826 2.73 -24.13 -7.43
C VAL A 826 2.58 -22.62 -7.52
N TYR A 827 3.49 -21.90 -6.89
CA TYR A 827 3.63 -20.46 -7.10
C TYR A 827 5.11 -20.06 -7.07
N TYR A 828 5.38 -18.95 -7.72
CA TYR A 828 6.74 -18.42 -7.87
C TYR A 828 6.91 -17.14 -7.07
N ASP A 829 8.11 -16.92 -6.56
CA ASP A 829 8.56 -15.64 -6.04
C ASP A 829 9.87 -15.27 -6.72
N VAL A 830 9.78 -14.34 -7.65
CA VAL A 830 10.90 -13.84 -8.44
C VAL A 830 11.49 -12.63 -7.71
N ASP A 831 12.81 -12.58 -7.61
CA ASP A 831 13.55 -11.60 -6.81
C ASP A 831 13.01 -11.52 -5.37
N PRO A 832 13.06 -12.64 -4.60
CA PRO A 832 12.56 -12.67 -3.22
C PRO A 832 13.34 -11.71 -2.32
N MET A 833 12.64 -11.17 -1.32
CA MET A 833 13.19 -10.19 -0.38
C MET A 833 13.09 -10.68 1.08
#